data_72ded6790aeb173ab739dc645158b1b7
#
_entry.id   72ded6790aeb173ab739dc645158b1b7
#
_cell.length_a   1.000
_cell.length_b   1.000
_cell.length_c   1.000
_cell.angle_alpha   90.00
_cell.angle_beta   90.00
_cell.angle_gamma   90.00
#
_symmetry.space_group_name_H-M   'P 1'
#
loop_
_entity.id
_entity.type
_entity.pdbx_description
1 polymer ?
#
loop_
_entity_poly.entity_id
_entity_poly.type
_entity_poly.pdbx_seq_one_letter_code
_entity_poly.pdbx_strand_id
1 'polypeptide(L)'
;MASKRVIVLFFVLLLALGAVFASTALASSIYADSAGGSRFLEVSTSHFKVIYEPECAATAKVIADGCEDEYLWLCSFFGVDPDIVIPVYITSSYKVLNAYYTPYPSNRIVMFDTVADNDGLAVFPNTLLYIFRHELTHAFTMNIRSGFWRFVSGIFGDWVSVSPTLYAYDSLVEGVAVLSESVDGYGRLNDLRSTRVLRQAKLEGCFPSWIDIAGAMDVYPSSNLPYVFGGAFLGYLYSKSGADVVGEIFRRFGHVNWFQSTAAVIEDCVGVPFEKLWDGFHDSIEVPSSFVQASYVDAFDSRCKIKDIAVGRDGRGYLLDRASSGVYGLEAAFGSEEGCEEGDGESEVVSSCRRLFSVATYGQGLCVSSRGEIMVPYVSKGKSCVRIYDCNGNVLRSFGFEDRDVRDGCFVDLGSSNYVLLYTARGQETCLELCNEDGDVVSFVDLASGSVASGFSCLDGGRVAFILTNGGVDGIAVLEIAEASETFEMSLLVSKLPEGIRLASMSQGFDEAGSEVISFCWFPPASSLMDGVGVNDIPILGGYGEFSLDDWSIRLSYGNVSGGINNPVRLGDLVLFSASLYDGDRLCSASVNDLLLDECLGLELLEALDPQPLDVVGFVKEAKPYTPIANVGRGSLLPFGVYGPLSNANDIGLGLTWYSLDPTSTVAITASGAYSPNGPFVWADLSWKGLFDVGVGAKAILDCQNRDLDAYMFTFHTGARLDFDIGNERSVAIEDSFFANWLCILDTGWTKGLSNTFSATYSYGISTGLGKTDVFGYAFGFGLSDWDPALSAVLVVPRLLPIRCDGAFAYNLPLRIECGVGYSFGMEDVVLAGSAKVTVLSYEIQRGVRLLGLYFRRAVLDAKYNASYRVLAEDFGHSLEFQAFVELSPVLGQYLTGVGVGVGAKLSWNFVDPLRVEFAFSLK
;
A
#
# COMPACT_ATOMS: atom_id res chain seq x y z
N MET A 1 12.81 -46.73 0.52
CA MET A 1 13.45 -45.48 0.11
C MET A 1 12.45 -44.39 -0.24
N ALA A 2 11.32 -44.67 -0.88
CA ALA A 2 10.28 -43.66 -1.20
C ALA A 2 9.68 -42.97 0.05
N SER A 3 9.43 -43.68 1.13
CA SER A 3 8.82 -43.10 2.35
C SER A 3 9.73 -42.07 3.06
N LYS A 4 11.07 -42.28 3.03
CA LYS A 4 11.99 -41.30 3.64
C LYS A 4 12.11 -40.01 2.82
N ARG A 5 11.99 -40.07 1.49
CA ARG A 5 12.00 -38.91 0.59
C ARG A 5 10.72 -38.10 0.74
N VAL A 6 9.57 -38.75 0.91
CA VAL A 6 8.28 -38.08 1.15
C VAL A 6 8.28 -37.39 2.51
N ILE A 7 8.83 -38.01 3.55
CA ILE A 7 8.96 -37.40 4.88
C ILE A 7 9.91 -36.20 4.83
N VAL A 8 11.05 -36.30 4.14
CA VAL A 8 11.98 -35.16 3.98
C VAL A 8 11.34 -34.04 3.16
N LEU A 9 10.60 -34.33 2.09
CA LEU A 9 9.87 -33.35 1.31
C LEU A 9 8.78 -32.66 2.13
N PHE A 10 8.07 -33.42 2.94
CA PHE A 10 7.06 -32.90 3.87
C PHE A 10 7.68 -31.98 4.95
N PHE A 11 8.83 -32.36 5.51
CA PHE A 11 9.56 -31.52 6.46
C PHE A 11 10.16 -30.27 5.81
N VAL A 12 10.67 -30.34 4.59
CA VAL A 12 11.16 -29.17 3.84
C VAL A 12 9.99 -28.25 3.50
N LEU A 13 8.83 -28.80 3.13
CA LEU A 13 7.62 -28.00 2.88
C LEU A 13 7.10 -27.35 4.17
N LEU A 14 7.11 -28.05 5.30
CA LEU A 14 6.77 -27.51 6.62
C LEU A 14 7.74 -26.44 7.09
N LEU A 15 9.04 -26.60 6.85
CA LEU A 15 10.06 -25.60 7.17
C LEU A 15 9.93 -24.38 6.26
N ALA A 16 9.65 -24.57 4.97
CA ALA A 16 9.37 -23.47 4.04
C ALA A 16 8.09 -22.71 4.43
N LEU A 17 7.01 -23.42 4.75
CA LEU A 17 5.78 -22.85 5.28
C LEU A 17 6.04 -22.08 6.58
N GLY A 18 6.84 -22.62 7.47
CA GLY A 18 7.19 -21.99 8.74
C GLY A 18 7.96 -20.69 8.58
N ALA A 19 8.91 -20.66 7.66
CA ALA A 19 9.66 -19.45 7.35
C ALA A 19 8.77 -18.36 6.72
N VAL A 20 7.79 -18.77 5.91
CA VAL A 20 6.79 -17.88 5.32
C VAL A 20 5.90 -17.26 6.38
N PHE A 21 5.41 -18.08 7.33
CA PHE A 21 4.55 -17.55 8.41
C PHE A 21 5.31 -16.65 9.38
N ALA A 22 6.59 -16.89 9.60
CA ALA A 22 7.40 -15.99 10.40
C ALA A 22 7.59 -14.62 9.71
N SER A 23 7.74 -14.58 8.38
CA SER A 23 7.83 -13.32 7.62
C SER A 23 6.50 -12.57 7.55
N THR A 24 5.37 -13.29 7.45
CA THR A 24 4.03 -12.67 7.50
C THR A 24 3.66 -12.18 8.90
N ALA A 25 4.11 -12.88 9.96
CA ALA A 25 3.97 -12.40 11.33
C ALA A 25 4.74 -11.10 11.57
N LEU A 26 5.94 -10.97 11.00
CA LEU A 26 6.68 -9.70 10.99
C LEU A 26 5.96 -8.63 10.15
N ALA A 27 5.41 -8.98 8.99
CA ALA A 27 4.65 -8.05 8.16
C ALA A 27 3.34 -7.60 8.84
N SER A 28 2.62 -8.51 9.51
CA SER A 28 1.41 -8.15 10.26
C SER A 28 1.68 -7.28 11.49
N SER A 29 2.89 -7.35 12.07
CA SER A 29 3.30 -6.44 13.15
C SER A 29 3.60 -5.01 12.65
N ILE A 30 3.84 -4.83 11.37
CA ILE A 30 4.10 -3.50 10.76
C ILE A 30 2.80 -2.71 10.56
N TYR A 31 1.66 -3.39 10.42
CA TYR A 31 0.37 -2.76 10.09
C TYR A 31 -0.54 -2.44 11.28
N ALA A 32 -0.20 -2.79 12.49
CA ALA A 32 -1.09 -2.67 13.63
C ALA A 32 -0.48 -1.84 14.77
N ASP A 33 -0.10 -0.61 14.49
CA ASP A 33 0.21 0.34 15.55
C ASP A 33 -1.07 1.00 16.05
N SER A 34 -1.65 0.45 17.14
CA SER A 34 -2.54 1.24 17.97
C SER A 34 -1.73 2.37 18.58
N ALA A 35 -2.22 3.60 18.49
CA ALA A 35 -1.64 4.71 19.23
C ALA A 35 -1.57 4.33 20.71
N GLY A 36 -0.36 4.27 21.26
CA GLY A 36 -0.15 3.78 22.62
C GLY A 36 -0.97 4.56 23.64
N GLY A 37 -1.76 3.82 24.45
CA GLY A 37 -2.61 4.39 25.48
C GLY A 37 -4.07 4.56 25.09
N SER A 38 -4.50 4.16 23.90
CA SER A 38 -5.88 4.22 23.44
C SER A 38 -6.81 3.40 24.33
N ARG A 39 -7.98 3.97 24.67
CA ARG A 39 -9.06 3.25 25.32
C ARG A 39 -9.92 2.62 24.23
N PHE A 40 -9.99 1.30 24.23
CA PHE A 40 -10.82 0.59 23.28
C PHE A 40 -12.20 0.32 23.86
N LEU A 41 -13.20 0.38 22.98
CA LEU A 41 -14.58 -0.02 23.24
C LEU A 41 -14.92 -1.25 22.40
N GLU A 42 -15.89 -2.05 22.85
CA GLU A 42 -16.38 -3.20 22.10
C GLU A 42 -17.89 -3.28 22.08
N VAL A 43 -18.43 -3.69 20.93
CA VAL A 43 -19.82 -4.09 20.74
C VAL A 43 -19.82 -5.48 20.09
N SER A 44 -20.63 -6.38 20.59
CA SER A 44 -20.71 -7.76 20.09
C SER A 44 -22.04 -8.02 19.43
N THR A 45 -22.01 -8.67 18.27
CA THR A 45 -23.17 -9.25 17.57
C THR A 45 -23.10 -10.78 17.60
N SER A 46 -23.84 -11.50 16.78
CA SER A 46 -23.84 -12.96 16.73
C SER A 46 -22.50 -13.52 16.24
N HIS A 47 -21.94 -12.93 15.15
CA HIS A 47 -20.73 -13.41 14.48
C HIS A 47 -19.55 -12.45 14.58
N PHE A 48 -19.73 -11.26 15.18
CA PHE A 48 -18.67 -10.26 15.24
C PHE A 48 -18.47 -9.69 16.64
N LYS A 49 -17.22 -9.29 16.88
CA LYS A 49 -16.82 -8.44 17.99
C LYS A 49 -16.18 -7.18 17.40
N VAL A 50 -16.96 -6.09 17.34
CA VAL A 50 -16.48 -4.80 16.81
C VAL A 50 -15.74 -4.06 17.92
N ILE A 51 -14.44 -3.86 17.74
CA ILE A 51 -13.51 -3.23 18.69
C ILE A 51 -13.04 -1.93 18.03
N TYR A 52 -13.11 -0.82 18.73
CA TYR A 52 -12.82 0.47 18.13
C TYR A 52 -12.25 1.48 19.11
N GLU A 53 -11.52 2.46 18.61
CA GLU A 53 -11.12 3.67 19.31
C GLU A 53 -12.32 4.62 19.43
N PRO A 54 -12.49 5.37 20.53
CA PRO A 54 -13.68 6.22 20.74
C PRO A 54 -13.97 7.18 19.58
N GLU A 55 -12.95 7.70 18.94
CA GLU A 55 -13.03 8.57 17.75
C GLU A 55 -13.59 7.87 16.52
N CYS A 56 -13.48 6.54 16.43
CA CYS A 56 -13.99 5.72 15.33
C CYS A 56 -15.44 5.25 15.55
N ALA A 57 -16.18 5.84 16.49
CA ALA A 57 -17.52 5.36 16.88
C ALA A 57 -18.55 5.40 15.74
N ALA A 58 -18.45 6.37 14.82
CA ALA A 58 -19.34 6.45 13.65
C ALA A 58 -19.15 5.26 12.71
N THR A 59 -17.91 4.96 12.33
CA THR A 59 -17.57 3.81 11.50
C THR A 59 -17.92 2.49 12.20
N ALA A 60 -17.63 2.38 13.50
CA ALA A 60 -17.98 1.20 14.29
C ALA A 60 -19.48 0.92 14.31
N LYS A 61 -20.29 1.99 14.38
CA LYS A 61 -21.76 1.87 14.31
C LYS A 61 -22.22 1.35 12.95
N VAL A 62 -21.71 1.92 11.85
CA VAL A 62 -22.05 1.47 10.49
C VAL A 62 -21.73 -0.02 10.31
N ILE A 63 -20.56 -0.45 10.77
CA ILE A 63 -20.15 -1.87 10.67
C ILE A 63 -21.01 -2.75 11.58
N ALA A 64 -21.27 -2.34 12.83
CA ALA A 64 -22.08 -3.12 13.76
C ALA A 64 -23.53 -3.30 13.28
N ASP A 65 -24.08 -2.26 12.64
CA ASP A 65 -25.46 -2.30 12.12
C ASP A 65 -25.59 -3.20 10.87
N GLY A 66 -24.55 -3.29 10.01
CA GLY A 66 -24.60 -4.02 8.72
C GLY A 66 -23.88 -5.36 8.68
N CYS A 67 -22.98 -5.66 9.63
CA CYS A 67 -22.08 -6.81 9.52
C CYS A 67 -22.80 -8.17 9.46
N GLU A 68 -23.92 -8.35 10.17
CA GLU A 68 -24.68 -9.60 10.15
C GLU A 68 -25.38 -9.83 8.82
N ASP A 69 -25.89 -8.78 8.18
CA ASP A 69 -26.52 -8.87 6.85
C ASP A 69 -25.48 -9.30 5.80
N GLU A 70 -24.27 -8.74 5.87
CA GLU A 70 -23.15 -9.13 5.01
C GLU A 70 -22.73 -10.58 5.22
N TYR A 71 -22.71 -11.05 6.47
CA TYR A 71 -22.41 -12.44 6.81
C TYR A 71 -23.46 -13.40 6.20
N LEU A 72 -24.73 -13.10 6.39
CA LEU A 72 -25.83 -13.93 5.86
C LEU A 72 -25.85 -13.92 4.33
N TRP A 73 -25.55 -12.79 3.72
CA TRP A 73 -25.43 -12.68 2.28
C TRP A 73 -24.32 -13.60 1.75
N LEU A 74 -23.12 -13.60 2.38
CA LEU A 74 -22.02 -14.49 1.99
C LEU A 74 -22.33 -15.97 2.25
N CYS A 75 -23.08 -16.31 3.31
CA CYS A 75 -23.59 -17.67 3.52
C CYS A 75 -24.42 -18.14 2.32
N SER A 76 -25.28 -17.26 1.81
CA SER A 76 -26.08 -17.56 0.62
C SER A 76 -25.23 -17.66 -0.65
N PHE A 77 -24.27 -16.74 -0.84
CA PHE A 77 -23.40 -16.68 -2.02
C PHE A 77 -22.50 -17.93 -2.14
N PHE A 78 -21.87 -18.36 -1.04
CA PHE A 78 -21.02 -19.55 -1.03
C PHE A 78 -21.78 -20.86 -0.77
N GLY A 79 -23.06 -20.79 -0.39
CA GLY A 79 -23.86 -21.96 -0.05
C GLY A 79 -23.33 -22.74 1.15
N VAL A 80 -22.69 -22.06 2.11
CA VAL A 80 -22.09 -22.64 3.32
C VAL A 80 -21.99 -21.59 4.43
N ASP A 81 -22.20 -22.04 5.67
CA ASP A 81 -21.95 -21.25 6.87
C ASP A 81 -20.66 -21.77 7.53
N PRO A 82 -19.59 -20.97 7.57
CA PRO A 82 -18.35 -21.37 8.25
C PRO A 82 -18.45 -21.40 9.77
N ASP A 83 -19.52 -20.83 10.36
CA ASP A 83 -19.78 -20.76 11.82
C ASP A 83 -18.57 -20.17 12.58
N ILE A 84 -18.21 -18.94 12.22
CA ILE A 84 -17.03 -18.24 12.77
C ILE A 84 -17.44 -16.96 13.49
N VAL A 85 -16.72 -16.63 14.57
CA VAL A 85 -16.81 -15.34 15.26
C VAL A 85 -15.53 -14.56 14.99
N ILE A 86 -15.66 -13.38 14.38
CA ILE A 86 -14.54 -12.57 13.90
C ILE A 86 -14.45 -11.26 14.69
N PRO A 87 -13.32 -10.97 15.33
CA PRO A 87 -13.00 -9.63 15.80
C PRO A 87 -12.79 -8.68 14.61
N VAL A 88 -13.44 -7.52 14.68
CA VAL A 88 -13.26 -6.42 13.73
C VAL A 88 -12.68 -5.25 14.49
N TYR A 89 -11.43 -4.90 14.21
CA TYR A 89 -10.75 -3.77 14.85
C TYR A 89 -10.75 -2.57 13.94
N ILE A 90 -11.24 -1.43 14.44
CA ILE A 90 -11.34 -0.18 13.70
C ILE A 90 -10.42 0.85 14.34
N THR A 91 -9.51 1.41 13.54
CA THR A 91 -8.46 2.35 14.00
C THR A 91 -8.33 3.56 13.09
N SER A 92 -8.04 4.72 13.69
CA SER A 92 -7.74 5.98 13.02
C SER A 92 -6.25 6.18 12.71
N SER A 93 -5.40 5.19 13.03
CA SER A 93 -3.93 5.31 12.95
C SER A 93 -3.39 5.45 11.51
N TYR A 94 -4.19 5.18 10.49
CA TYR A 94 -3.78 5.21 9.09
C TYR A 94 -4.54 6.26 8.28
N LYS A 95 -3.85 6.88 7.32
CA LYS A 95 -4.34 7.98 6.50
C LYS A 95 -4.87 7.57 5.12
N VAL A 96 -4.84 6.29 4.80
CA VAL A 96 -5.36 5.73 3.54
C VAL A 96 -6.43 4.72 3.88
N LEU A 97 -7.62 4.85 3.28
CA LEU A 97 -8.68 3.87 3.46
C LEU A 97 -8.22 2.50 2.95
N ASN A 98 -8.18 1.56 3.85
CA ASN A 98 -7.87 0.17 3.59
C ASN A 98 -8.47 -0.69 4.69
N ALA A 99 -8.53 -1.98 4.44
CA ALA A 99 -8.81 -2.99 5.44
C ALA A 99 -7.98 -4.22 5.11
N TYR A 100 -7.86 -5.13 6.05
CA TYR A 100 -7.31 -6.45 5.79
C TYR A 100 -7.88 -7.50 6.74
N TYR A 101 -8.08 -8.69 6.21
CA TYR A 101 -8.34 -9.88 6.99
C TYR A 101 -7.04 -10.67 7.19
N THR A 102 -6.87 -11.28 8.36
CA THR A 102 -5.80 -12.23 8.63
C THR A 102 -6.29 -13.39 9.50
N PRO A 103 -5.97 -14.65 9.15
CA PRO A 103 -6.20 -15.80 10.00
C PRO A 103 -5.08 -16.03 11.03
N TYR A 104 -4.01 -15.22 11.00
CA TYR A 104 -2.85 -15.38 11.88
C TYR A 104 -2.67 -14.18 12.83
N PRO A 105 -2.40 -14.42 14.13
CA PRO A 105 -2.42 -15.72 14.83
C PRO A 105 -3.83 -16.25 15.08
N SER A 106 -4.86 -15.46 14.83
CA SER A 106 -6.27 -15.82 14.86
C SER A 106 -7.04 -14.97 13.87
N ASN A 107 -8.23 -15.43 13.47
CA ASN A 107 -9.11 -14.68 12.57
C ASN A 107 -9.38 -13.29 13.09
N ARG A 108 -9.14 -12.26 12.27
CA ARG A 108 -9.53 -10.88 12.55
C ARG A 108 -9.60 -10.06 11.27
N ILE A 109 -10.44 -9.05 11.28
CA ILE A 109 -10.48 -7.98 10.27
C ILE A 109 -9.99 -6.70 10.93
N VAL A 110 -9.14 -5.94 10.26
CA VAL A 110 -8.72 -4.60 10.68
C VAL A 110 -9.16 -3.62 9.62
N MET A 111 -9.82 -2.54 10.04
CA MET A 111 -10.32 -1.48 9.16
C MET A 111 -9.73 -0.13 9.56
N PHE A 112 -9.32 0.65 8.58
CA PHE A 112 -8.78 1.99 8.79
C PHE A 112 -9.90 3.02 8.64
N ASP A 113 -10.11 3.81 9.68
CA ASP A 113 -11.16 4.82 9.72
C ASP A 113 -10.71 6.09 9.01
N THR A 114 -10.97 6.16 7.72
CA THR A 114 -10.76 7.35 6.89
C THR A 114 -11.64 7.25 5.63
N VAL A 115 -11.72 8.32 4.86
CA VAL A 115 -12.49 8.33 3.62
C VAL A 115 -11.72 7.72 2.45
N ALA A 116 -12.46 7.25 1.45
CA ALA A 116 -11.89 6.75 0.21
C ALA A 116 -11.15 7.86 -0.55
N ASP A 117 -10.09 7.47 -1.24
CA ASP A 117 -9.54 8.27 -2.32
C ASP A 117 -10.41 8.09 -3.57
N ASN A 118 -10.40 9.07 -4.49
CA ASN A 118 -11.18 9.00 -5.72
C ASN A 118 -10.72 7.87 -6.68
N ASP A 119 -9.59 7.24 -6.41
CA ASP A 119 -8.93 6.27 -7.28
C ASP A 119 -9.50 4.84 -7.21
N GLY A 120 -10.79 4.64 -7.05
CA GLY A 120 -11.42 3.34 -7.28
C GLY A 120 -12.17 2.71 -6.09
N LEU A 121 -12.10 3.28 -4.88
CA LEU A 121 -12.90 2.82 -3.74
C LEU A 121 -14.12 3.70 -3.45
N ALA A 122 -14.25 4.86 -4.10
CA ALA A 122 -15.41 5.75 -3.97
C ALA A 122 -16.61 5.34 -4.86
N VAL A 123 -16.62 4.10 -5.36
CA VAL A 123 -17.65 3.60 -6.30
C VAL A 123 -18.81 2.92 -5.61
N PHE A 124 -18.82 2.82 -4.28
CA PHE A 124 -19.82 2.08 -3.54
C PHE A 124 -20.90 2.98 -2.92
N PRO A 125 -22.14 2.49 -2.80
CA PRO A 125 -23.17 3.20 -2.06
C PRO A 125 -22.85 3.39 -0.57
N ASN A 126 -22.15 2.41 0.00
CA ASN A 126 -21.59 2.46 1.36
C ASN A 126 -20.20 1.83 1.35
N THR A 127 -19.19 2.68 1.20
CA THR A 127 -17.79 2.25 1.07
C THR A 127 -17.33 1.36 2.22
N LEU A 128 -17.72 1.68 3.46
CA LEU A 128 -17.31 0.91 4.64
C LEU A 128 -17.85 -0.52 4.62
N LEU A 129 -19.14 -0.70 4.30
CA LEU A 129 -19.75 -2.04 4.25
C LEU A 129 -19.23 -2.87 3.06
N TYR A 130 -18.97 -2.24 1.91
CA TYR A 130 -18.43 -2.97 0.76
C TYR A 130 -16.97 -3.39 0.95
N ILE A 131 -16.13 -2.55 1.57
CA ILE A 131 -14.77 -2.94 1.97
C ILE A 131 -14.84 -4.02 3.06
N PHE A 132 -15.74 -3.90 4.03
CA PHE A 132 -15.97 -4.94 5.02
C PHE A 132 -16.40 -6.27 4.37
N ARG A 133 -17.32 -6.26 3.39
CA ARG A 133 -17.73 -7.45 2.59
C ARG A 133 -16.53 -8.08 1.88
N HIS A 134 -15.63 -7.26 1.32
CA HIS A 134 -14.40 -7.74 0.69
C HIS A 134 -13.56 -8.54 1.70
N GLU A 135 -13.26 -7.97 2.87
CA GLU A 135 -12.46 -8.65 3.91
C GLU A 135 -13.18 -9.85 4.52
N LEU A 136 -14.49 -9.74 4.68
CA LEU A 136 -15.32 -10.85 5.14
C LEU A 136 -15.33 -12.00 4.12
N THR A 137 -15.26 -11.71 2.83
CA THR A 137 -15.11 -12.73 1.77
C THR A 137 -13.82 -13.52 1.93
N HIS A 138 -12.70 -12.85 2.27
CA HIS A 138 -11.46 -13.55 2.64
C HIS A 138 -11.66 -14.43 3.87
N ALA A 139 -12.31 -13.90 4.90
CA ALA A 139 -12.60 -14.68 6.10
C ALA A 139 -13.46 -15.92 5.78
N PHE A 140 -14.47 -15.80 4.93
CA PHE A 140 -15.29 -16.92 4.46
C PHE A 140 -14.47 -17.95 3.72
N THR A 141 -13.81 -17.55 2.65
CA THR A 141 -13.06 -18.47 1.78
C THR A 141 -11.95 -19.20 2.52
N MET A 142 -11.27 -18.52 3.47
CA MET A 142 -10.22 -19.13 4.28
C MET A 142 -10.73 -20.01 5.41
N ASN A 143 -12.02 -19.92 5.78
CA ASN A 143 -12.63 -20.74 6.84
C ASN A 143 -13.59 -21.82 6.32
N ILE A 144 -13.81 -21.94 5.02
CA ILE A 144 -14.47 -23.10 4.41
C ILE A 144 -13.53 -24.31 4.54
N ARG A 145 -13.78 -25.18 5.52
CA ARG A 145 -12.89 -26.28 5.85
C ARG A 145 -13.65 -27.61 5.91
N SER A 146 -13.07 -28.66 5.33
CA SER A 146 -13.54 -30.02 5.54
C SER A 146 -13.36 -30.45 7.01
N GLY A 147 -14.02 -31.55 7.42
CA GLY A 147 -13.91 -32.07 8.78
C GLY A 147 -12.48 -32.35 9.23
N PHE A 148 -11.63 -32.84 8.33
CA PHE A 148 -10.21 -33.03 8.60
C PHE A 148 -9.48 -31.71 8.89
N TRP A 149 -9.63 -30.69 8.04
CA TRP A 149 -8.97 -29.42 8.23
C TRP A 149 -9.55 -28.61 9.40
N ARG A 150 -10.84 -28.79 9.70
CA ARG A 150 -11.47 -28.25 10.92
C ARG A 150 -10.83 -28.85 12.17
N PHE A 151 -10.58 -30.17 12.18
CA PHE A 151 -9.87 -30.82 13.28
C PHE A 151 -8.43 -30.31 13.42
N VAL A 152 -7.69 -30.20 12.32
CA VAL A 152 -6.30 -29.72 12.32
C VAL A 152 -6.23 -28.25 12.79
N SER A 153 -7.14 -27.41 12.32
CA SER A 153 -7.20 -26.00 12.76
C SER A 153 -7.61 -25.85 14.23
N GLY A 154 -8.38 -26.79 14.76
CA GLY A 154 -8.70 -26.86 16.19
C GLY A 154 -7.47 -27.10 17.07
N ILE A 155 -6.41 -27.72 16.53
CA ILE A 155 -5.14 -27.95 17.23
C ILE A 155 -4.15 -26.81 16.99
N PHE A 156 -3.97 -26.42 15.73
CA PHE A 156 -2.89 -25.52 15.32
C PHE A 156 -3.32 -24.05 15.21
N GLY A 157 -4.63 -23.78 15.22
CA GLY A 157 -5.18 -22.42 15.13
C GLY A 157 -5.74 -22.09 13.74
N ASP A 158 -6.30 -20.90 13.64
CA ASP A 158 -7.04 -20.45 12.45
C ASP A 158 -6.18 -20.32 11.19
N TRP A 159 -4.87 -20.13 11.36
CA TRP A 159 -3.91 -20.05 10.25
C TRP A 159 -3.86 -21.31 9.37
N VAL A 160 -4.34 -22.44 9.88
CA VAL A 160 -4.48 -23.66 9.10
C VAL A 160 -5.70 -23.55 8.18
N SER A 161 -5.68 -22.59 7.29
CA SER A 161 -6.63 -22.47 6.20
C SER A 161 -5.97 -22.99 4.92
N VAL A 162 -6.03 -24.32 4.71
CA VAL A 162 -5.28 -24.95 3.62
C VAL A 162 -5.88 -24.63 2.27
N SER A 163 -7.16 -24.35 2.26
CA SER A 163 -7.89 -24.20 1.02
C SER A 163 -7.37 -23.05 0.14
N PRO A 164 -7.53 -21.78 0.48
CA PRO A 164 -7.05 -20.70 -0.39
C PRO A 164 -5.52 -20.53 -0.31
N THR A 165 -4.92 -20.86 0.85
CA THR A 165 -3.50 -20.55 1.08
C THR A 165 -2.55 -21.43 0.28
N LEU A 166 -2.91 -22.69 0.02
CA LEU A 166 -2.06 -23.63 -0.70
C LEU A 166 -2.52 -23.92 -2.13
N TYR A 167 -3.81 -23.73 -2.43
CA TYR A 167 -4.38 -24.12 -3.71
C TYR A 167 -4.90 -22.96 -4.52
N ALA A 168 -5.49 -21.93 -3.91
CA ALA A 168 -5.97 -20.77 -4.65
C ALA A 168 -4.85 -19.77 -4.87
N TYR A 169 -4.66 -19.36 -6.10
CA TYR A 169 -3.78 -18.25 -6.43
C TYR A 169 -4.31 -16.96 -5.83
N ASP A 170 -3.41 -16.02 -5.58
CA ASP A 170 -3.75 -14.68 -5.09
C ASP A 170 -4.85 -14.02 -5.93
N SER A 171 -4.76 -14.14 -7.25
CA SER A 171 -5.78 -13.65 -8.19
C SER A 171 -7.18 -14.27 -8.03
N LEU A 172 -7.30 -15.46 -7.48
CA LEU A 172 -8.61 -16.05 -7.18
C LEU A 172 -9.12 -15.61 -5.82
N VAL A 173 -8.24 -15.47 -4.85
CA VAL A 173 -8.59 -15.02 -3.49
C VAL A 173 -9.03 -13.56 -3.51
N GLU A 174 -8.25 -12.69 -4.13
CA GLU A 174 -8.62 -11.28 -4.33
C GLU A 174 -9.77 -11.13 -5.33
N GLY A 175 -9.74 -11.95 -6.38
CA GLY A 175 -10.77 -11.91 -7.42
C GLY A 175 -12.16 -12.23 -6.92
N VAL A 176 -12.33 -13.21 -6.00
CA VAL A 176 -13.65 -13.52 -5.44
C VAL A 176 -14.15 -12.43 -4.49
N ALA A 177 -13.23 -11.74 -3.80
CA ALA A 177 -13.59 -10.60 -2.98
C ALA A 177 -14.06 -9.43 -3.86
N VAL A 178 -13.36 -9.14 -4.97
CA VAL A 178 -13.80 -8.16 -5.97
C VAL A 178 -15.12 -8.55 -6.64
N LEU A 179 -15.33 -9.83 -6.91
CA LEU A 179 -16.62 -10.30 -7.43
C LEU A 179 -17.74 -10.08 -6.41
N SER A 180 -17.54 -10.44 -5.13
CA SER A 180 -18.55 -10.30 -4.08
C SER A 180 -19.00 -8.85 -3.87
N GLU A 181 -18.10 -7.89 -4.02
CA GLU A 181 -18.45 -6.46 -3.95
C GLU A 181 -19.12 -5.91 -5.23
N SER A 182 -19.21 -6.72 -6.30
CA SER A 182 -19.64 -6.24 -7.62
C SER A 182 -20.92 -6.89 -8.17
N VAL A 183 -21.42 -7.95 -7.54
CA VAL A 183 -22.58 -8.71 -8.08
C VAL A 183 -23.90 -7.97 -8.01
N ASP A 184 -24.03 -6.95 -7.20
CA ASP A 184 -25.24 -6.14 -7.04
C ASP A 184 -25.26 -4.87 -7.92
N GLY A 185 -24.36 -4.78 -8.90
CA GLY A 185 -24.31 -3.69 -9.89
C GLY A 185 -23.41 -2.51 -9.51
N TYR A 186 -22.84 -2.54 -8.32
CA TYR A 186 -21.81 -1.58 -7.88
C TYR A 186 -20.41 -2.21 -7.98
N GLY A 187 -19.42 -1.57 -7.42
CA GLY A 187 -18.07 -2.12 -7.26
C GLY A 187 -17.20 -2.05 -8.49
N ARG A 188 -15.97 -2.53 -8.30
CA ARG A 188 -14.88 -2.34 -9.26
C ARG A 188 -15.10 -3.01 -10.63
N LEU A 189 -15.87 -4.11 -10.70
CA LEU A 189 -16.17 -4.75 -11.99
C LEU A 189 -17.20 -3.99 -12.81
N ASN A 190 -18.01 -3.14 -12.17
CA ASN A 190 -19.03 -2.32 -12.81
C ASN A 190 -18.57 -0.89 -13.08
N ASP A 191 -17.29 -0.58 -12.83
CA ASP A 191 -16.65 0.69 -13.12
C ASP A 191 -15.64 0.55 -14.26
N LEU A 192 -15.90 1.22 -15.37
CA LEU A 192 -15.04 1.16 -16.57
C LEU A 192 -13.64 1.74 -16.30
N ARG A 193 -13.52 2.71 -15.37
CA ARG A 193 -12.27 3.27 -14.93
C ARG A 193 -11.39 2.20 -14.27
N SER A 194 -11.99 1.41 -13.38
CA SER A 194 -11.29 0.34 -12.66
C SER A 194 -10.88 -0.82 -13.59
N THR A 195 -11.67 -1.08 -14.63
CA THR A 195 -11.44 -2.22 -15.53
C THR A 195 -10.70 -1.87 -16.83
N ARG A 196 -10.37 -0.59 -17.07
CA ARG A 196 -9.73 -0.14 -18.33
C ARG A 196 -8.40 -0.84 -18.64
N VAL A 197 -7.62 -1.19 -17.60
CA VAL A 197 -6.32 -1.87 -17.76
C VAL A 197 -6.45 -3.23 -18.47
N LEU A 198 -7.57 -3.93 -18.33
CA LEU A 198 -7.85 -5.17 -19.07
C LEU A 198 -7.90 -4.92 -20.58
N ARG A 199 -8.61 -3.84 -20.97
CA ARG A 199 -8.77 -3.45 -22.37
C ARG A 199 -7.45 -2.98 -22.96
N GLN A 200 -6.71 -2.15 -22.21
CA GLN A 200 -5.40 -1.65 -22.62
C GLN A 200 -4.39 -2.80 -22.80
N ALA A 201 -4.35 -3.77 -21.86
CA ALA A 201 -3.51 -4.95 -21.98
C ALA A 201 -3.81 -5.77 -23.24
N LYS A 202 -5.10 -5.92 -23.58
CA LYS A 202 -5.54 -6.63 -24.79
C LYS A 202 -5.16 -5.86 -26.07
N LEU A 203 -5.37 -4.54 -26.09
CA LEU A 203 -5.00 -3.66 -27.21
C LEU A 203 -3.51 -3.72 -27.53
N GLU A 204 -2.65 -3.70 -26.51
CA GLU A 204 -1.19 -3.73 -26.67
C GLU A 204 -0.63 -5.16 -26.89
N GLY A 205 -1.47 -6.20 -26.85
CA GLY A 205 -1.02 -7.59 -26.95
C GLY A 205 -0.18 -8.04 -25.75
N CYS A 206 -0.33 -7.34 -24.60
CA CYS A 206 0.39 -7.59 -23.35
C CYS A 206 -0.50 -8.27 -22.30
N PHE A 207 -1.60 -8.88 -22.72
CA PHE A 207 -2.52 -9.54 -21.80
C PHE A 207 -1.80 -10.64 -21.02
N PRO A 208 -1.75 -10.59 -19.66
CA PRO A 208 -0.97 -11.51 -18.87
C PRO A 208 -1.54 -12.91 -18.92
N SER A 209 -0.69 -13.92 -18.79
CA SER A 209 -1.15 -15.27 -18.51
C SER A 209 -1.68 -15.36 -17.08
N TRP A 210 -2.53 -16.35 -16.84
CA TRP A 210 -3.09 -16.53 -15.49
C TRP A 210 -2.03 -16.74 -14.40
N ILE A 211 -0.86 -17.31 -14.76
CA ILE A 211 0.25 -17.51 -13.81
C ILE A 211 1.04 -16.22 -13.56
N ASP A 212 1.05 -15.29 -14.50
CA ASP A 212 1.70 -13.99 -14.30
C ASP A 212 0.92 -13.13 -13.31
N ILE A 213 -0.41 -13.26 -13.27
CA ILE A 213 -1.26 -12.54 -12.31
C ILE A 213 -1.35 -13.21 -10.95
N ALA A 214 -0.93 -14.46 -10.83
CA ALA A 214 -1.08 -15.25 -9.61
C ALA A 214 -0.22 -14.77 -8.43
N GLY A 215 0.68 -13.83 -8.63
CA GLY A 215 1.56 -13.30 -7.59
C GLY A 215 2.52 -12.21 -8.06
N ALA A 216 2.29 -11.63 -9.24
CA ALA A 216 3.12 -10.60 -9.83
C ALA A 216 2.87 -9.23 -9.19
N MET A 217 3.36 -9.02 -7.97
CA MET A 217 3.21 -7.75 -7.24
C MET A 217 4.12 -6.63 -7.76
N ASP A 218 5.10 -6.95 -8.59
CA ASP A 218 6.15 -6.08 -9.10
C ASP A 218 6.01 -5.74 -10.59
N VAL A 219 5.05 -6.35 -11.30
CA VAL A 219 4.69 -5.99 -12.68
C VAL A 219 3.62 -4.91 -12.69
N TYR A 220 3.70 -3.95 -13.59
CA TYR A 220 2.65 -2.96 -13.77
C TYR A 220 1.35 -3.63 -14.29
N PRO A 221 0.18 -3.28 -13.80
CA PRO A 221 -0.17 -2.33 -12.75
C PRO A 221 0.09 -2.81 -11.30
N SER A 222 1.11 -3.64 -11.09
CA SER A 222 1.63 -4.02 -9.79
C SER A 222 0.61 -4.79 -8.92
N SER A 223 0.46 -4.44 -7.66
CA SER A 223 -0.43 -5.11 -6.71
C SER A 223 -1.92 -5.16 -7.13
N ASN A 224 -2.35 -4.37 -8.11
CA ASN A 224 -3.72 -4.38 -8.62
C ASN A 224 -4.01 -5.53 -9.60
N LEU A 225 -2.99 -6.21 -10.12
CA LEU A 225 -3.17 -7.32 -11.07
C LEU A 225 -4.12 -8.43 -10.55
N PRO A 226 -3.94 -8.98 -9.35
CA PRO A 226 -4.83 -10.00 -8.80
C PRO A 226 -6.28 -9.52 -8.69
N TYR A 227 -6.48 -8.28 -8.28
CA TYR A 227 -7.82 -7.68 -8.12
C TYR A 227 -8.54 -7.51 -9.44
N VAL A 228 -7.88 -6.85 -10.41
CA VAL A 228 -8.52 -6.49 -11.68
C VAL A 228 -8.71 -7.72 -12.57
N PHE A 229 -7.64 -8.46 -12.86
CA PHE A 229 -7.71 -9.62 -13.74
C PHE A 229 -8.39 -10.81 -13.06
N GLY A 230 -8.10 -11.06 -11.77
CA GLY A 230 -8.74 -12.12 -11.00
C GLY A 230 -10.23 -11.86 -10.80
N GLY A 231 -10.61 -10.63 -10.44
CA GLY A 231 -12.01 -10.22 -10.32
C GLY A 231 -12.78 -10.37 -11.61
N ALA A 232 -12.21 -9.85 -12.72
CA ALA A 232 -12.86 -9.94 -14.03
C ALA A 232 -12.97 -11.39 -14.54
N PHE A 233 -11.96 -12.23 -14.30
CA PHE A 233 -12.03 -13.66 -14.64
C PHE A 233 -13.12 -14.39 -13.85
N LEU A 234 -13.22 -14.15 -12.53
CA LEU A 234 -14.30 -14.74 -11.72
C LEU A 234 -15.67 -14.15 -12.08
N GLY A 235 -15.75 -12.87 -12.45
CA GLY A 235 -16.93 -12.25 -13.04
C GLY A 235 -17.36 -12.93 -14.34
N TYR A 236 -16.41 -13.27 -15.21
CA TYR A 236 -16.65 -14.06 -16.42
C TYR A 236 -17.19 -15.47 -16.09
N LEU A 237 -16.60 -16.18 -15.13
CA LEU A 237 -17.09 -17.48 -14.67
C LEU A 237 -18.49 -17.37 -14.07
N TYR A 238 -18.71 -16.35 -13.23
CA TYR A 238 -20.03 -16.08 -12.64
C TYR A 238 -21.11 -15.83 -13.71
N SER A 239 -20.81 -15.01 -14.72
CA SER A 239 -21.74 -14.73 -15.82
C SER A 239 -22.08 -15.96 -16.67
N LYS A 240 -21.14 -16.91 -16.82
CA LYS A 240 -21.33 -18.14 -17.62
C LYS A 240 -21.99 -19.28 -16.83
N SER A 241 -21.70 -19.38 -15.53
CA SER A 241 -22.01 -20.60 -14.76
C SER A 241 -22.76 -20.32 -13.44
N GLY A 242 -22.98 -19.05 -13.08
CA GLY A 242 -23.71 -18.64 -11.88
C GLY A 242 -22.91 -18.71 -10.56
N ALA A 243 -23.55 -18.22 -9.50
CA ALA A 243 -22.97 -18.18 -8.15
C ALA A 243 -22.62 -19.57 -7.60
N ASP A 244 -23.46 -20.56 -7.89
CA ASP A 244 -23.30 -21.93 -7.37
C ASP A 244 -21.95 -22.54 -7.76
N VAL A 245 -21.47 -22.28 -8.98
CA VAL A 245 -20.19 -22.79 -9.47
C VAL A 245 -19.03 -22.09 -8.77
N VAL A 246 -19.11 -20.78 -8.57
CA VAL A 246 -18.07 -20.05 -7.82
C VAL A 246 -18.02 -20.55 -6.37
N GLY A 247 -19.16 -20.68 -5.71
CA GLY A 247 -19.24 -21.26 -4.37
C GLY A 247 -18.68 -22.67 -4.29
N GLU A 248 -18.99 -23.53 -5.30
CA GLU A 248 -18.47 -24.92 -5.35
C GLU A 248 -16.94 -24.96 -5.48
N ILE A 249 -16.32 -24.08 -6.29
CA ILE A 249 -14.87 -23.97 -6.42
C ILE A 249 -14.24 -23.76 -5.03
N PHE A 250 -14.72 -22.79 -4.26
CA PHE A 250 -14.17 -22.50 -2.93
C PHE A 250 -14.52 -23.58 -1.91
N ARG A 251 -15.69 -24.20 -1.98
CA ARG A 251 -16.01 -25.39 -1.15
C ARG A 251 -15.06 -26.54 -1.43
N ARG A 252 -14.70 -26.80 -2.68
CA ARG A 252 -13.74 -27.85 -3.05
C ARG A 252 -12.33 -27.53 -2.59
N PHE A 253 -11.90 -26.28 -2.60
CA PHE A 253 -10.65 -25.90 -1.98
C PHE A 253 -10.60 -26.24 -0.50
N GLY A 254 -11.72 -26.22 0.24
CA GLY A 254 -11.83 -26.62 1.63
C GLY A 254 -11.66 -28.13 1.91
N HIS A 255 -11.50 -28.97 0.87
CA HIS A 255 -11.27 -30.40 0.98
C HIS A 255 -9.80 -30.77 0.81
N VAL A 256 -9.44 -32.00 1.12
CA VAL A 256 -8.06 -32.50 0.98
C VAL A 256 -7.79 -32.85 -0.48
N ASN A 257 -7.19 -31.93 -1.23
CA ASN A 257 -6.84 -32.11 -2.66
C ASN A 257 -5.33 -32.18 -2.88
N TRP A 258 -4.63 -33.04 -2.17
CA TRP A 258 -3.16 -33.12 -2.14
C TRP A 258 -2.45 -33.23 -3.49
N PHE A 259 -3.15 -33.65 -4.54
CA PHE A 259 -2.57 -33.95 -5.86
C PHE A 259 -3.28 -33.23 -7.01
N GLN A 260 -4.25 -32.37 -6.71
CA GLN A 260 -5.04 -31.67 -7.70
C GLN A 260 -4.56 -30.20 -7.76
N SER A 261 -4.32 -29.69 -8.97
CA SER A 261 -3.98 -28.29 -9.14
C SER A 261 -5.24 -27.39 -9.03
N THR A 262 -5.04 -26.12 -8.75
CA THR A 262 -6.11 -25.10 -8.78
C THR A 262 -6.89 -25.11 -10.08
N ALA A 263 -6.18 -25.17 -11.24
CA ALA A 263 -6.77 -25.27 -12.55
C ALA A 263 -7.68 -26.51 -12.68
N ALA A 264 -7.21 -27.67 -12.21
CA ALA A 264 -8.02 -28.91 -12.27
C ALA A 264 -9.29 -28.83 -11.42
N VAL A 265 -9.26 -28.15 -10.26
CA VAL A 265 -10.49 -27.93 -9.46
C VAL A 265 -11.50 -27.09 -10.22
N ILE A 266 -11.04 -26.02 -10.86
CA ILE A 266 -11.92 -25.15 -11.68
C ILE A 266 -12.48 -25.92 -12.89
N GLU A 267 -11.61 -26.68 -13.60
CA GLU A 267 -12.04 -27.53 -14.71
C GLU A 267 -13.13 -28.53 -14.31
N ASP A 268 -12.95 -29.19 -13.17
CA ASP A 268 -13.93 -30.14 -12.64
C ASP A 268 -15.27 -29.49 -12.26
N CYS A 269 -15.24 -28.24 -11.79
CA CYS A 269 -16.46 -27.50 -11.44
C CYS A 269 -17.21 -26.96 -12.67
N VAL A 270 -16.45 -26.43 -13.64
CA VAL A 270 -17.01 -25.76 -14.82
C VAL A 270 -17.26 -26.74 -15.98
N GLY A 271 -16.50 -27.85 -16.03
CA GLY A 271 -16.56 -28.82 -17.12
C GLY A 271 -15.85 -28.39 -18.41
N VAL A 272 -15.00 -27.37 -18.35
CA VAL A 272 -14.23 -26.81 -19.47
C VAL A 272 -12.76 -26.71 -19.06
N PRO A 273 -11.78 -27.08 -19.91
CA PRO A 273 -10.36 -26.92 -19.63
C PRO A 273 -10.02 -25.48 -19.25
N PHE A 274 -9.19 -25.30 -18.22
CA PHE A 274 -8.88 -23.99 -17.65
C PHE A 274 -8.31 -23.01 -18.69
N GLU A 275 -7.45 -23.49 -19.57
CA GLU A 275 -6.87 -22.65 -20.63
C GLU A 275 -7.93 -22.12 -21.59
N LYS A 276 -8.93 -22.95 -21.93
CA LYS A 276 -10.05 -22.49 -22.75
C LYS A 276 -10.96 -21.51 -22.02
N LEU A 277 -11.02 -21.61 -20.69
CA LEU A 277 -11.74 -20.61 -19.87
C LEU A 277 -10.99 -19.29 -19.90
N TRP A 278 -9.65 -19.33 -19.76
CA TRP A 278 -8.82 -18.13 -19.81
C TRP A 278 -8.82 -17.48 -21.20
N ASP A 279 -8.73 -18.28 -22.28
CA ASP A 279 -8.83 -17.79 -23.65
C ASP A 279 -10.23 -17.17 -23.89
N GLY A 280 -11.29 -17.84 -23.44
CA GLY A 280 -12.65 -17.33 -23.56
C GLY A 280 -12.88 -16.05 -22.74
N PHE A 281 -12.22 -15.90 -21.60
CA PHE A 281 -12.22 -14.66 -20.84
C PHE A 281 -11.52 -13.54 -21.61
N HIS A 282 -10.30 -13.78 -22.10
CA HIS A 282 -9.59 -12.84 -22.96
C HIS A 282 -10.45 -12.38 -24.15
N ASP A 283 -11.09 -13.32 -24.85
CA ASP A 283 -11.91 -13.03 -26.03
C ASP A 283 -13.16 -12.21 -25.68
N SER A 284 -13.72 -12.41 -24.48
CA SER A 284 -14.90 -11.69 -24.00
C SER A 284 -14.67 -10.20 -23.70
N ILE A 285 -13.41 -9.78 -23.56
CA ILE A 285 -13.09 -8.37 -23.29
C ILE A 285 -13.22 -7.58 -24.59
N GLU A 286 -14.18 -6.68 -24.62
CA GLU A 286 -14.38 -5.76 -25.73
C GLU A 286 -13.35 -4.63 -25.72
N VAL A 287 -12.81 -4.31 -26.90
CA VAL A 287 -11.83 -3.24 -27.12
C VAL A 287 -12.20 -2.39 -28.32
N PRO A 288 -11.89 -1.07 -28.30
CA PRO A 288 -12.12 -0.21 -29.46
C PRO A 288 -11.27 -0.64 -30.65
N SER A 289 -11.80 -0.47 -31.86
CA SER A 289 -11.08 -0.70 -33.12
C SER A 289 -10.69 0.61 -33.84
N SER A 290 -11.20 1.75 -33.36
CA SER A 290 -10.88 3.09 -33.88
C SER A 290 -10.49 4.01 -32.72
N PHE A 291 -9.58 4.93 -32.99
CA PHE A 291 -9.06 5.86 -32.01
C PHE A 291 -8.99 7.27 -32.56
N VAL A 292 -9.25 8.24 -31.70
CA VAL A 292 -8.93 9.64 -31.92
C VAL A 292 -7.41 9.80 -31.89
N GLN A 293 -6.87 10.59 -32.78
CA GLN A 293 -5.42 10.82 -32.87
C GLN A 293 -4.95 11.68 -31.70
N ALA A 294 -3.88 11.22 -31.05
CA ALA A 294 -3.17 11.95 -30.01
C ALA A 294 -1.66 11.86 -30.24
N SER A 295 -0.94 12.90 -29.89
CA SER A 295 0.52 12.98 -30.01
C SER A 295 1.18 12.73 -28.66
N TYR A 296 2.22 11.91 -28.65
CA TYR A 296 3.03 11.70 -27.44
C TYR A 296 4.01 12.83 -27.22
N VAL A 297 4.22 13.21 -25.97
CA VAL A 297 5.23 14.19 -25.56
C VAL A 297 6.49 13.45 -25.15
N ASP A 298 7.52 13.44 -25.99
CA ASP A 298 8.75 12.64 -25.80
C ASP A 298 9.64 13.15 -24.65
N ALA A 299 9.37 14.33 -24.10
CA ALA A 299 10.16 14.92 -23.04
C ALA A 299 10.05 14.18 -21.68
N PHE A 300 9.17 13.19 -21.56
CA PHE A 300 8.93 12.46 -20.30
C PHE A 300 9.20 10.96 -20.46
N ASP A 301 10.01 10.42 -19.54
CA ASP A 301 10.47 9.02 -19.58
C ASP A 301 9.32 8.01 -19.38
N SER A 302 9.43 6.89 -20.06
CA SER A 302 8.53 5.73 -19.94
C SER A 302 8.52 5.13 -18.55
N ARG A 303 7.35 4.74 -18.04
CA ARG A 303 7.07 4.14 -16.72
C ARG A 303 6.81 5.14 -15.58
N CYS A 304 6.33 6.31 -15.88
CA CYS A 304 5.77 7.20 -14.87
C CYS A 304 4.35 6.77 -14.48
N LYS A 305 3.88 7.26 -13.36
CA LYS A 305 2.49 7.19 -12.92
C LYS A 305 2.01 8.61 -12.67
N ILE A 306 1.51 9.24 -13.73
CA ILE A 306 1.07 10.64 -13.68
C ILE A 306 -0.17 10.72 -12.79
N LYS A 307 -0.02 11.41 -11.66
CA LYS A 307 -1.13 11.59 -10.71
C LYS A 307 -1.94 12.82 -11.04
N ASP A 308 -1.24 13.89 -11.43
CA ASP A 308 -1.90 15.16 -11.71
C ASP A 308 -1.10 16.01 -12.69
N ILE A 309 -1.81 16.86 -13.44
CA ILE A 309 -1.27 17.87 -14.35
C ILE A 309 -1.98 19.18 -14.00
N ALA A 310 -1.22 20.24 -13.75
CA ALA A 310 -1.76 21.56 -13.51
C ALA A 310 -1.02 22.62 -14.35
N VAL A 311 -1.71 23.69 -14.70
CA VAL A 311 -1.14 24.81 -15.46
C VAL A 311 -1.45 26.12 -14.77
N GLY A 312 -0.40 26.95 -14.62
CA GLY A 312 -0.55 28.29 -14.09
C GLY A 312 -1.05 29.27 -15.16
N ARG A 313 -1.59 30.42 -14.74
CA ARG A 313 -2.00 31.51 -15.65
C ARG A 313 -0.84 32.10 -16.47
N ASP A 314 0.39 31.88 -16.01
CA ASP A 314 1.62 32.24 -16.74
C ASP A 314 1.99 31.24 -17.86
N GLY A 315 1.15 30.26 -18.15
CA GLY A 315 1.35 29.23 -19.14
C GLY A 315 2.34 28.12 -18.74
N ARG A 316 2.89 28.14 -17.51
CA ARG A 316 3.78 27.07 -17.04
C ARG A 316 2.97 25.87 -16.60
N GLY A 317 3.37 24.70 -17.10
CA GLY A 317 2.80 23.42 -16.73
C GLY A 317 3.59 22.74 -15.61
N TYR A 318 2.88 21.96 -14.81
CA TYR A 318 3.45 21.15 -13.73
C TYR A 318 2.84 19.76 -13.75
N LEU A 319 3.66 18.77 -13.45
CA LEU A 319 3.25 17.36 -13.44
C LEU A 319 3.69 16.69 -12.13
N LEU A 320 2.80 15.98 -11.50
CA LEU A 320 3.08 15.13 -10.34
C LEU A 320 3.19 13.67 -10.77
N ASP A 321 4.40 13.09 -10.66
CA ASP A 321 4.62 11.67 -10.87
C ASP A 321 4.66 10.92 -9.54
N ARG A 322 3.67 10.04 -9.33
CA ARG A 322 3.57 9.21 -8.13
C ARG A 322 4.68 8.15 -8.05
N ALA A 323 5.15 7.64 -9.19
CA ALA A 323 6.17 6.58 -9.20
C ALA A 323 7.52 7.07 -8.66
N SER A 324 7.90 8.31 -9.00
CA SER A 324 9.12 8.94 -8.50
C SER A 324 8.89 9.86 -7.31
N SER A 325 7.63 10.07 -6.88
CA SER A 325 7.22 11.12 -5.93
C SER A 325 7.79 12.49 -6.30
N GLY A 326 7.84 12.79 -7.59
CA GLY A 326 8.46 13.99 -8.14
C GLY A 326 7.46 14.97 -8.71
N VAL A 327 7.66 16.27 -8.46
CA VAL A 327 6.99 17.35 -9.18
C VAL A 327 7.94 17.88 -10.24
N TYR A 328 7.45 17.97 -11.47
CA TYR A 328 8.19 18.38 -12.64
C TYR A 328 7.59 19.66 -13.23
N GLY A 329 8.43 20.62 -13.61
CA GLY A 329 8.04 21.75 -14.42
C GLY A 329 8.12 21.39 -15.90
N LEU A 330 7.07 21.72 -16.64
CA LEU A 330 6.97 21.52 -18.09
C LEU A 330 7.28 22.87 -18.76
N GLU A 331 8.32 22.91 -19.58
CA GLU A 331 8.59 24.06 -20.43
C GLU A 331 7.82 23.89 -21.75
N ALA A 332 6.66 24.52 -21.84
CA ALA A 332 5.82 24.50 -23.00
C ALA A 332 6.09 25.75 -23.88
N ALA A 333 6.16 25.57 -25.18
CA ALA A 333 6.19 26.67 -26.13
C ALA A 333 4.76 27.18 -26.38
N PHE A 334 4.18 27.91 -25.40
CA PHE A 334 2.86 28.52 -25.58
C PHE A 334 3.04 29.96 -26.09
N GLY A 335 2.65 30.20 -27.35
CA GLY A 335 2.23 31.51 -27.80
C GLY A 335 3.33 32.57 -27.96
N SER A 336 4.52 32.26 -28.48
CA SER A 336 5.42 33.26 -29.03
C SER A 336 5.29 33.24 -30.58
N GLU A 337 4.43 34.08 -31.11
CA GLU A 337 4.37 34.37 -32.54
C GLU A 337 5.61 35.12 -33.08
N GLU A 338 6.71 35.21 -32.35
CA GLU A 338 7.91 35.85 -32.80
C GLU A 338 9.01 34.80 -33.09
N GLY A 339 9.02 34.29 -34.35
CA GLY A 339 10.23 33.74 -34.93
C GLY A 339 10.27 32.29 -35.39
N CYS A 340 9.16 31.63 -35.71
CA CYS A 340 9.23 30.36 -36.43
C CYS A 340 9.23 30.61 -37.97
N GLU A 341 10.38 30.38 -38.59
CA GLU A 341 10.44 30.19 -40.06
C GLU A 341 9.62 28.93 -40.41
N GLU A 342 8.80 29.03 -41.47
CA GLU A 342 8.00 27.94 -42.04
C GLU A 342 8.92 26.74 -42.38
N GLY A 343 8.94 25.76 -41.45
CA GLY A 343 9.52 24.46 -41.69
C GLY A 343 8.46 23.40 -41.30
N ASP A 344 8.19 22.46 -42.20
CA ASP A 344 7.32 21.31 -42.02
C ASP A 344 7.78 20.45 -40.79
N GLY A 345 7.43 20.85 -39.58
CA GLY A 345 7.70 20.12 -38.35
C GLY A 345 6.52 20.31 -37.40
N GLU A 346 5.93 19.20 -36.93
CA GLU A 346 5.01 19.18 -35.81
C GLU A 346 5.61 19.98 -34.66
N SER A 347 4.96 21.07 -34.24
CA SER A 347 5.43 21.88 -33.11
C SER A 347 5.33 21.05 -31.84
N GLU A 348 6.46 20.65 -31.23
CA GLU A 348 6.50 20.02 -29.92
C GLU A 348 5.84 20.94 -28.89
N VAL A 349 4.72 20.52 -28.36
CA VAL A 349 3.93 21.27 -27.38
C VAL A 349 4.69 21.48 -26.07
N VAL A 350 5.57 20.53 -25.69
CA VAL A 350 6.43 20.59 -24.53
C VAL A 350 7.86 20.30 -24.95
N SER A 351 8.74 21.28 -24.80
CA SER A 351 10.13 21.19 -25.27
C SER A 351 11.09 20.56 -24.24
N SER A 352 10.80 20.68 -22.96
CA SER A 352 11.60 20.08 -21.89
C SER A 352 10.80 19.83 -20.61
N CYS A 353 11.29 18.89 -19.79
CA CYS A 353 10.72 18.53 -18.50
C CYS A 353 11.82 18.51 -17.44
N ARG A 354 11.68 19.34 -16.40
CA ARG A 354 12.67 19.44 -15.33
C ARG A 354 12.05 19.10 -13.98
N ARG A 355 12.66 18.19 -13.25
CA ARG A 355 12.28 17.92 -11.87
C ARG A 355 12.57 19.12 -10.98
N LEU A 356 11.55 19.57 -10.24
CA LEU A 356 11.65 20.69 -9.31
C LEU A 356 11.95 20.21 -7.89
N PHE A 357 11.14 19.28 -7.36
CA PHE A 357 11.30 18.75 -6.01
C PHE A 357 10.66 17.37 -5.88
N SER A 358 10.82 16.78 -4.70
CA SER A 358 10.18 15.51 -4.33
C SER A 358 9.26 15.70 -3.15
N VAL A 359 8.13 15.01 -3.18
CA VAL A 359 7.13 15.02 -2.12
C VAL A 359 6.39 13.69 -2.09
N ALA A 360 6.23 13.11 -0.90
CA ALA A 360 5.44 11.89 -0.72
C ALA A 360 3.96 12.27 -0.54
N THR A 361 3.13 11.94 -1.52
CA THR A 361 1.68 12.19 -1.50
C THR A 361 0.92 10.87 -1.41
N TYR A 362 -0.27 10.92 -0.80
CA TYR A 362 -1.19 9.78 -0.70
C TYR A 362 -2.52 10.13 -1.39
N GLY A 363 -2.55 10.07 -2.71
CA GLY A 363 -3.78 10.34 -3.46
C GLY A 363 -4.08 11.81 -3.75
N GLN A 364 -3.37 12.77 -3.15
CA GLN A 364 -3.56 14.20 -3.34
C GLN A 364 -2.99 14.66 -4.67
N GLY A 365 -3.62 15.71 -5.25
CA GLY A 365 -3.16 16.43 -6.42
C GLY A 365 -2.17 17.54 -6.11
N LEU A 366 -1.87 18.34 -7.13
CA LEU A 366 -1.15 19.58 -6.98
C LEU A 366 -2.02 20.74 -7.47
N CYS A 367 -1.85 21.90 -6.87
CA CYS A 367 -2.54 23.11 -7.29
C CYS A 367 -1.54 24.24 -7.52
N VAL A 368 -1.82 25.09 -8.52
CA VAL A 368 -0.99 26.24 -8.88
C VAL A 368 -1.79 27.52 -8.66
N SER A 369 -1.22 28.48 -7.93
CA SER A 369 -1.86 29.80 -7.72
C SER A 369 -1.75 30.69 -8.94
N SER A 370 -2.55 31.77 -8.96
CA SER A 370 -2.42 32.87 -9.96
C SER A 370 -1.04 33.52 -9.99
N ARG A 371 -0.24 33.36 -8.91
CA ARG A 371 1.13 33.89 -8.77
C ARG A 371 2.21 32.86 -9.12
N GLY A 372 1.83 31.66 -9.56
CA GLY A 372 2.77 30.58 -9.88
C GLY A 372 3.33 29.83 -8.65
N GLU A 373 2.72 29.96 -7.47
CA GLU A 373 3.05 29.14 -6.31
C GLU A 373 2.43 27.75 -6.45
N ILE A 374 3.15 26.71 -6.03
CA ILE A 374 2.72 25.32 -6.14
C ILE A 374 2.39 24.80 -4.75
N MET A 375 1.17 24.36 -4.53
CA MET A 375 0.73 23.73 -3.29
C MET A 375 0.64 22.21 -3.47
N VAL A 376 1.17 21.48 -2.48
CA VAL A 376 1.07 20.01 -2.44
C VAL A 376 0.73 19.59 -1.00
N PRO A 377 -0.42 18.96 -0.77
CA PRO A 377 -0.68 18.22 0.45
C PRO A 377 0.20 16.97 0.49
N TYR A 378 0.74 16.65 1.67
CA TYR A 378 1.57 15.47 1.87
C TYR A 378 1.45 14.94 3.30
N VAL A 379 1.96 13.74 3.54
CA VAL A 379 2.01 13.18 4.89
C VAL A 379 3.46 13.05 5.33
N SER A 380 3.75 13.55 6.51
CA SER A 380 5.04 13.39 7.16
C SER A 380 4.85 12.79 8.55
N LYS A 381 5.43 11.61 8.79
CA LYS A 381 5.38 10.89 10.08
C LYS A 381 3.97 10.75 10.67
N GLY A 382 3.00 10.39 9.81
CA GLY A 382 1.62 10.20 10.20
C GLY A 382 0.82 11.51 10.38
N LYS A 383 1.42 12.69 10.19
CA LYS A 383 0.74 13.99 10.24
C LYS A 383 0.47 14.49 8.83
N SER A 384 -0.72 15.01 8.62
CA SER A 384 -1.05 15.69 7.37
C SER A 384 -0.44 17.08 7.34
N CYS A 385 0.17 17.42 6.22
CA CYS A 385 0.88 18.68 6.03
C CYS A 385 0.52 19.28 4.67
N VAL A 386 0.63 20.58 4.57
CA VAL A 386 0.57 21.34 3.31
C VAL A 386 1.89 22.08 3.14
N ARG A 387 2.46 21.97 1.96
CA ARG A 387 3.68 22.71 1.61
C ARG A 387 3.46 23.52 0.35
N ILE A 388 3.92 24.76 0.37
CA ILE A 388 3.83 25.70 -0.73
C ILE A 388 5.23 26.00 -1.22
N TYR A 389 5.44 25.90 -2.52
CA TYR A 389 6.71 26.11 -3.21
C TYR A 389 6.61 27.27 -4.19
N ASP A 390 7.73 27.89 -4.50
CA ASP A 390 7.83 28.78 -5.66
C ASP A 390 7.93 27.97 -6.98
N CYS A 391 7.87 28.65 -8.11
CA CYS A 391 7.99 28.05 -9.45
C CYS A 391 9.34 27.34 -9.71
N ASN A 392 10.35 27.56 -8.87
CA ASN A 392 11.64 26.90 -8.93
C ASN A 392 11.77 25.68 -8.00
N GLY A 393 10.74 25.43 -7.18
CA GLY A 393 10.72 24.32 -6.23
C GLY A 393 11.31 24.64 -4.86
N ASN A 394 11.53 25.93 -4.53
CA ASN A 394 11.94 26.31 -3.18
C ASN A 394 10.72 26.40 -2.26
N VAL A 395 10.85 25.89 -1.03
CA VAL A 395 9.79 25.95 -0.04
C VAL A 395 9.56 27.40 0.41
N LEU A 396 8.35 27.89 0.25
CA LEU A 396 7.91 29.20 0.73
C LEU A 396 7.28 29.08 2.12
N ARG A 397 6.34 28.14 2.29
CA ARG A 397 5.56 27.95 3.51
C ARG A 397 5.29 26.47 3.75
N SER A 398 5.09 26.08 5.00
CA SER A 398 4.68 24.73 5.37
C SER A 398 3.92 24.77 6.70
N PHE A 399 2.76 24.15 6.76
CA PHE A 399 1.97 23.99 7.97
C PHE A 399 1.39 22.57 8.04
N GLY A 400 1.12 22.08 9.24
CA GLY A 400 0.69 20.72 9.49
C GLY A 400 -0.46 20.64 10.46
N PHE A 401 -1.23 19.57 10.37
CA PHE A 401 -2.42 19.29 11.17
C PHE A 401 -2.22 17.98 11.94
N GLU A 402 -2.56 18.01 13.24
CA GLU A 402 -2.44 16.80 14.09
C GLU A 402 -3.75 16.05 14.22
N ASP A 403 -4.87 16.77 14.10
CA ASP A 403 -6.21 16.29 14.42
C ASP A 403 -7.06 15.94 13.18
N ARG A 404 -6.53 16.14 11.99
CA ARG A 404 -7.25 15.93 10.73
C ARG A 404 -6.33 15.51 9.59
N ASP A 405 -6.93 14.92 8.57
CA ASP A 405 -6.26 14.51 7.35
C ASP A 405 -6.56 15.48 6.23
N VAL A 406 -5.55 16.14 5.70
CA VAL A 406 -5.67 16.93 4.47
C VAL A 406 -5.62 15.97 3.29
N ARG A 407 -6.71 15.93 2.53
CA ARG A 407 -6.86 14.99 1.41
C ARG A 407 -6.59 15.64 0.06
N ASP A 408 -7.00 16.91 -0.11
CA ASP A 408 -6.80 17.70 -1.31
C ASP A 408 -6.99 19.19 -1.00
N GLY A 409 -6.85 20.07 -1.99
CA GLY A 409 -7.14 21.49 -1.84
C GLY A 409 -6.62 22.35 -2.98
N CYS A 410 -6.94 23.63 -2.91
CA CYS A 410 -6.48 24.62 -3.89
C CYS A 410 -6.23 25.99 -3.25
N PHE A 411 -5.56 26.87 -4.01
CA PHE A 411 -5.51 28.28 -3.69
C PHE A 411 -6.85 28.96 -3.96
N VAL A 412 -7.18 29.98 -3.19
CA VAL A 412 -8.35 30.85 -3.43
C VAL A 412 -7.89 32.30 -3.43
N ASP A 413 -8.13 33.00 -4.52
CA ASP A 413 -7.80 34.41 -4.66
C ASP A 413 -9.00 35.26 -4.29
N LEU A 414 -8.90 35.96 -3.15
CA LEU A 414 -9.92 36.88 -2.64
C LEU A 414 -9.38 38.32 -2.66
N GLY A 415 -8.90 38.78 -3.79
CA GLY A 415 -8.43 40.14 -4.04
C GLY A 415 -7.00 40.38 -3.55
N SER A 416 -6.81 40.90 -2.33
CA SER A 416 -5.47 41.29 -1.83
C SER A 416 -4.73 40.15 -1.10
N SER A 417 -5.43 39.10 -0.68
CA SER A 417 -4.91 38.04 0.16
C SER A 417 -5.10 36.65 -0.47
N ASN A 418 -4.11 35.80 -0.35
CA ASN A 418 -4.18 34.41 -0.77
C ASN A 418 -4.67 33.55 0.39
N TYR A 419 -5.70 32.80 0.14
CA TYR A 419 -6.20 31.77 1.04
C TYR A 419 -5.94 30.38 0.44
N VAL A 420 -6.05 29.38 1.28
CA VAL A 420 -5.98 27.98 0.86
C VAL A 420 -7.26 27.30 1.29
N LEU A 421 -7.99 26.72 0.34
CA LEU A 421 -9.11 25.84 0.61
C LEU A 421 -8.58 24.42 0.72
N LEU A 422 -8.85 23.75 1.83
CA LEU A 422 -8.44 22.38 2.09
C LEU A 422 -9.67 21.49 2.23
N TYR A 423 -9.63 20.35 1.57
CA TYR A 423 -10.54 19.25 1.85
C TYR A 423 -9.91 18.40 2.95
N THR A 424 -10.57 18.30 4.08
CA THR A 424 -10.09 17.60 5.27
C THR A 424 -11.04 16.49 5.71
N ALA A 425 -10.49 15.48 6.37
CA ALA A 425 -11.25 14.36 6.90
C ALA A 425 -10.83 14.03 8.34
N ARG A 426 -11.81 13.61 9.17
CA ARG A 426 -11.62 12.99 10.49
C ARG A 426 -12.44 11.71 10.50
N GLY A 427 -11.81 10.57 10.23
CA GLY A 427 -12.58 9.38 9.94
C GLY A 427 -13.49 9.59 8.73
N GLN A 428 -14.79 9.40 8.92
CA GLN A 428 -15.81 9.61 7.88
C GLN A 428 -16.39 11.05 7.85
N GLU A 429 -16.04 11.87 8.82
CA GLU A 429 -16.45 13.29 8.83
C GLU A 429 -15.55 14.09 7.91
N THR A 430 -16.12 14.80 6.96
CA THR A 430 -15.41 15.53 5.92
C THR A 430 -15.84 16.99 5.87
N CYS A 431 -14.88 17.86 5.57
CA CYS A 431 -15.06 19.29 5.65
C CYS A 431 -14.23 20.02 4.60
N LEU A 432 -14.73 21.16 4.11
CA LEU A 432 -13.97 22.14 3.34
C LEU A 432 -13.58 23.28 4.28
N GLU A 433 -12.28 23.48 4.50
CA GLU A 433 -11.73 24.47 5.41
C GLU A 433 -10.99 25.56 4.64
N LEU A 434 -11.39 26.81 4.81
CA LEU A 434 -10.67 27.96 4.29
C LEU A 434 -9.62 28.38 5.30
N CYS A 435 -8.36 28.33 4.91
CA CYS A 435 -7.21 28.69 5.75
C CYS A 435 -6.52 29.95 5.27
N ASN A 436 -6.04 30.75 6.21
CA ASN A 436 -5.16 31.89 5.90
C ASN A 436 -3.75 31.45 5.53
N GLU A 437 -2.86 32.38 5.26
CA GLU A 437 -1.46 32.11 4.88
C GLU A 437 -0.64 31.39 5.97
N ASP A 438 -1.06 31.48 7.23
CA ASP A 438 -0.43 30.82 8.38
C ASP A 438 -0.97 29.41 8.64
N GLY A 439 -2.04 29.01 7.93
CA GLY A 439 -2.71 27.73 8.08
C GLY A 439 -3.83 27.70 9.11
N ASP A 440 -4.21 28.88 9.66
CA ASP A 440 -5.34 28.99 10.58
C ASP A 440 -6.66 28.95 9.80
N VAL A 441 -7.61 28.16 10.28
CA VAL A 441 -8.96 28.04 9.70
C VAL A 441 -9.76 29.31 9.98
N VAL A 442 -10.22 29.98 8.92
CA VAL A 442 -11.03 31.21 9.02
C VAL A 442 -12.51 30.98 8.73
N SER A 443 -12.85 29.93 7.98
CA SER A 443 -14.22 29.48 7.73
C SER A 443 -14.24 28.02 7.30
N PHE A 444 -15.40 27.34 7.38
CA PHE A 444 -15.53 25.94 6.97
C PHE A 444 -16.98 25.59 6.55
N VAL A 445 -17.10 24.51 5.77
CA VAL A 445 -18.39 23.88 5.39
C VAL A 445 -18.26 22.38 5.58
N ASP A 446 -19.13 21.82 6.41
CA ASP A 446 -19.22 20.36 6.58
C ASP A 446 -19.87 19.72 5.36
N LEU A 447 -19.32 18.58 4.94
CA LEU A 447 -19.89 17.76 3.88
C LEU A 447 -20.66 16.57 4.48
N ALA A 448 -21.49 15.92 3.68
CA ALA A 448 -22.12 14.67 4.13
C ALA A 448 -21.05 13.61 4.47
N SER A 449 -21.31 12.81 5.52
CA SER A 449 -20.38 11.79 5.99
C SER A 449 -19.95 10.84 4.85
N GLY A 450 -18.65 10.57 4.73
CA GLY A 450 -18.06 9.73 3.70
C GLY A 450 -18.00 10.38 2.32
N SER A 451 -18.32 11.66 2.18
CA SER A 451 -18.16 12.40 0.92
C SER A 451 -16.69 12.50 0.53
N VAL A 452 -16.39 12.36 -0.74
CA VAL A 452 -15.04 12.51 -1.31
C VAL A 452 -15.04 13.70 -2.25
N ALA A 453 -14.16 14.67 -1.99
CA ALA A 453 -13.96 15.84 -2.85
C ALA A 453 -12.58 15.77 -3.50
N SER A 454 -12.49 16.04 -4.81
CA SER A 454 -11.23 15.95 -5.57
C SER A 454 -11.25 16.83 -6.81
N GLY A 455 -10.06 17.07 -7.39
CA GLY A 455 -9.92 17.82 -8.64
C GLY A 455 -10.33 19.28 -8.48
N PHE A 456 -9.80 19.94 -7.45
CA PHE A 456 -10.12 21.35 -7.13
C PHE A 456 -9.59 22.29 -8.20
N SER A 457 -10.47 23.11 -8.75
CA SER A 457 -10.20 24.13 -9.75
C SER A 457 -10.59 25.50 -9.24
N CYS A 458 -9.60 26.37 -8.99
CA CYS A 458 -9.85 27.74 -8.55
C CYS A 458 -10.30 28.61 -9.73
N LEU A 459 -11.40 29.33 -9.56
CA LEU A 459 -11.98 30.23 -10.54
C LEU A 459 -11.94 31.66 -10.03
N ASP A 460 -12.08 32.62 -10.95
CA ASP A 460 -12.14 34.03 -10.61
C ASP A 460 -13.34 34.34 -9.69
N GLY A 461 -13.15 35.32 -8.80
CA GLY A 461 -14.20 35.80 -7.90
C GLY A 461 -14.48 34.93 -6.67
N GLY A 462 -13.49 34.15 -6.20
CA GLY A 462 -13.64 33.34 -4.97
C GLY A 462 -14.48 32.08 -5.16
N ARG A 463 -14.56 31.55 -6.37
CA ARG A 463 -15.30 30.34 -6.70
C ARG A 463 -14.33 29.18 -6.87
N VAL A 464 -14.72 28.00 -6.40
CA VAL A 464 -13.94 26.77 -6.53
C VAL A 464 -14.85 25.66 -7.03
N ALA A 465 -14.53 25.08 -8.18
CA ALA A 465 -15.22 23.90 -8.70
C ALA A 465 -14.43 22.63 -8.36
N PHE A 466 -15.14 21.53 -8.08
CA PHE A 466 -14.53 20.22 -7.76
C PHE A 466 -15.52 19.08 -8.00
N ILE A 467 -15.01 17.85 -8.06
CA ILE A 467 -15.83 16.64 -8.10
C ILE A 467 -16.22 16.32 -6.65
N LEU A 468 -17.51 16.14 -6.39
CA LEU A 468 -18.04 15.67 -5.13
C LEU A 468 -18.69 14.29 -5.34
N THR A 469 -18.13 13.27 -4.69
CA THR A 469 -18.66 11.90 -4.74
C THR A 469 -19.28 11.56 -3.40
N ASN A 470 -20.54 11.13 -3.42
CA ASN A 470 -21.22 10.63 -2.23
C ASN A 470 -22.08 9.41 -2.59
N GLY A 471 -22.04 8.36 -1.78
CA GLY A 471 -22.81 7.13 -2.03
C GLY A 471 -22.54 6.49 -3.39
N GLY A 472 -21.32 6.61 -3.92
CA GLY A 472 -20.96 6.08 -5.22
C GLY A 472 -21.46 6.89 -6.43
N VAL A 473 -22.01 8.09 -6.21
CA VAL A 473 -22.52 8.98 -7.27
C VAL A 473 -21.65 10.23 -7.31
N ASP A 474 -21.18 10.61 -8.49
CA ASP A 474 -20.41 11.83 -8.71
C ASP A 474 -21.32 13.00 -9.08
N GLY A 475 -20.93 14.18 -8.63
CA GLY A 475 -21.49 15.47 -9.01
C GLY A 475 -20.39 16.50 -9.23
N ILE A 476 -20.67 17.56 -9.96
CA ILE A 476 -19.82 18.74 -10.00
C ILE A 476 -20.35 19.69 -8.94
N ALA A 477 -19.45 20.07 -8.02
CA ALA A 477 -19.75 21.02 -6.95
C ALA A 477 -19.02 22.34 -7.21
N VAL A 478 -19.65 23.44 -6.83
CA VAL A 478 -19.06 24.78 -6.84
C VAL A 478 -19.24 25.40 -5.46
N LEU A 479 -18.13 25.78 -4.85
CA LEU A 479 -18.10 26.54 -3.60
C LEU A 479 -17.91 28.02 -3.95
N GLU A 480 -18.83 28.86 -3.50
CA GLU A 480 -18.71 30.32 -3.58
C GLU A 480 -18.26 30.86 -2.23
N ILE A 481 -17.21 31.67 -2.23
CA ILE A 481 -16.62 32.26 -1.03
C ILE A 481 -16.71 33.76 -1.16
N ALA A 482 -17.46 34.41 -0.23
CA ALA A 482 -17.64 35.85 -0.18
C ALA A 482 -17.07 36.41 1.13
N GLU A 483 -16.28 37.48 1.04
CA GLU A 483 -15.79 38.22 2.19
C GLU A 483 -16.89 39.14 2.72
N ALA A 484 -17.34 38.91 3.95
CA ALA A 484 -18.38 39.69 4.63
C ALA A 484 -17.80 40.33 5.90
N SER A 485 -17.37 41.59 5.80
CA SER A 485 -16.85 42.43 6.90
C SER A 485 -15.61 41.86 7.62
N GLU A 486 -15.73 40.87 8.45
CA GLU A 486 -14.65 40.22 9.21
C GLU A 486 -14.77 38.68 9.17
N THR A 487 -15.71 38.15 8.38
CA THR A 487 -16.00 36.72 8.27
C THR A 487 -16.10 36.32 6.80
N PHE A 488 -16.00 35.01 6.51
CA PHE A 488 -16.24 34.48 5.18
C PHE A 488 -17.54 33.70 5.16
N GLU A 489 -18.40 34.01 4.19
CA GLU A 489 -19.58 33.20 3.88
C GLU A 489 -19.24 32.23 2.78
N MET A 490 -19.53 30.95 3.02
CA MET A 490 -19.26 29.86 2.08
C MET A 490 -20.58 29.19 1.68
N SER A 491 -20.89 29.18 0.39
CA SER A 491 -22.10 28.57 -0.17
C SER A 491 -21.75 27.47 -1.15
N LEU A 492 -22.26 26.27 -0.90
CA LEU A 492 -21.99 25.09 -1.71
C LEU A 492 -23.18 24.77 -2.63
N LEU A 493 -22.94 24.75 -3.93
CA LEU A 493 -23.88 24.31 -4.97
C LEU A 493 -23.39 22.98 -5.53
N VAL A 494 -24.28 22.00 -5.69
CA VAL A 494 -23.96 20.68 -6.21
C VAL A 494 -24.88 20.34 -7.38
N SER A 495 -24.32 19.85 -8.47
CA SER A 495 -25.08 19.36 -9.63
C SER A 495 -25.23 17.85 -9.61
N LYS A 496 -26.29 17.38 -10.25
CA LYS A 496 -26.52 15.98 -10.54
C LYS A 496 -26.04 15.65 -11.95
N LEU A 497 -25.14 14.68 -12.07
CA LEU A 497 -24.74 14.13 -13.37
C LEU A 497 -25.81 13.18 -13.90
N PRO A 498 -25.85 12.95 -15.23
CA PRO A 498 -26.64 11.86 -15.83
C PRO A 498 -26.27 10.52 -15.17
N GLU A 499 -27.27 9.64 -15.05
CA GLU A 499 -27.13 8.38 -14.34
C GLU A 499 -25.99 7.51 -14.91
N GLY A 500 -25.12 7.05 -14.01
CA GLY A 500 -24.00 6.16 -14.31
C GLY A 500 -22.75 6.83 -14.89
N ILE A 501 -22.77 8.12 -15.18
CA ILE A 501 -21.56 8.85 -15.58
C ILE A 501 -20.63 8.99 -14.36
N ARG A 502 -19.35 8.67 -14.57
CA ARG A 502 -18.30 8.79 -13.56
C ARG A 502 -17.26 9.81 -14.00
N LEU A 503 -16.79 10.59 -13.03
CA LEU A 503 -15.69 11.53 -13.20
C LEU A 503 -14.42 11.01 -12.49
N ALA A 504 -13.26 11.20 -13.11
CA ALA A 504 -12.00 10.73 -12.52
C ALA A 504 -11.07 11.84 -12.09
N SER A 505 -11.02 12.94 -12.81
CA SER A 505 -10.16 14.08 -12.55
C SER A 505 -10.79 15.35 -13.11
N MET A 506 -10.49 16.50 -12.50
CA MET A 506 -10.92 17.81 -12.95
C MET A 506 -9.75 18.78 -12.81
N SER A 507 -9.58 19.68 -13.77
CA SER A 507 -8.49 20.64 -13.79
C SER A 507 -8.94 21.95 -14.45
N GLN A 508 -8.38 23.06 -13.98
CA GLN A 508 -8.53 24.36 -14.62
C GLN A 508 -7.56 24.47 -15.81
N GLY A 509 -8.05 24.96 -16.92
CA GLY A 509 -7.30 25.30 -18.11
C GLY A 509 -7.77 26.62 -18.73
N PHE A 510 -7.29 26.94 -19.93
CA PHE A 510 -7.60 28.19 -20.61
C PHE A 510 -7.88 27.92 -22.10
N ASP A 511 -8.89 28.60 -22.66
CA ASP A 511 -9.18 28.57 -24.08
C ASP A 511 -8.24 29.50 -24.89
N GLU A 512 -8.44 29.58 -26.20
CA GLU A 512 -7.66 30.47 -27.10
C GLU A 512 -7.82 31.95 -26.77
N ALA A 513 -8.96 32.35 -26.17
CA ALA A 513 -9.22 33.72 -25.75
C ALA A 513 -8.62 34.01 -24.36
N GLY A 514 -8.05 32.99 -23.67
CA GLY A 514 -7.56 33.09 -22.29
C GLY A 514 -8.68 33.03 -21.25
N SER A 515 -9.88 32.59 -21.62
CA SER A 515 -10.98 32.35 -20.68
C SER A 515 -10.78 31.05 -19.95
N GLU A 516 -11.18 31.02 -18.67
CA GLU A 516 -11.11 29.82 -17.83
C GLU A 516 -12.03 28.71 -18.35
N VAL A 517 -11.50 27.50 -18.47
CA VAL A 517 -12.23 26.30 -18.84
C VAL A 517 -11.97 25.23 -17.79
N ILE A 518 -13.02 24.59 -17.33
CA ILE A 518 -12.90 23.44 -16.43
C ILE A 518 -12.95 22.18 -17.27
N SER A 519 -11.83 21.46 -17.31
CA SER A 519 -11.65 20.20 -18.02
C SER A 519 -11.79 19.03 -17.06
N PHE A 520 -12.37 17.92 -17.49
CA PHE A 520 -12.46 16.71 -16.68
C PHE A 520 -12.33 15.43 -17.52
N CYS A 521 -11.93 14.34 -16.86
CA CYS A 521 -11.99 12.99 -17.41
C CYS A 521 -13.33 12.34 -17.02
N TRP A 522 -13.98 11.67 -17.97
CA TRP A 522 -15.23 10.97 -17.71
C TRP A 522 -15.27 9.54 -18.28
N PHE A 523 -16.12 8.71 -17.66
CA PHE A 523 -16.42 7.36 -18.12
C PHE A 523 -17.92 7.17 -18.22
N PRO A 524 -18.40 6.49 -19.28
CA PRO A 524 -19.80 6.14 -19.40
C PRO A 524 -20.21 5.04 -18.40
N PRO A 525 -21.51 4.83 -18.17
CA PRO A 525 -21.99 3.68 -17.40
C PRO A 525 -21.51 2.36 -17.99
N ALA A 526 -21.14 1.41 -17.14
CA ALA A 526 -20.76 0.07 -17.61
C ALA A 526 -21.91 -0.66 -18.34
N SER A 527 -23.16 -0.34 -18.02
CA SER A 527 -24.36 -0.84 -18.71
C SER A 527 -24.37 -0.48 -20.18
N SER A 528 -23.74 0.64 -20.61
CA SER A 528 -23.62 1.03 -22.00
C SER A 528 -22.97 -0.04 -22.89
N LEU A 529 -22.11 -0.88 -22.33
CA LEU A 529 -21.51 -2.03 -23.02
C LEU A 529 -22.52 -3.15 -23.28
N MET A 530 -23.59 -3.23 -22.50
CA MET A 530 -24.64 -4.26 -22.62
C MET A 530 -25.81 -3.81 -23.51
N ASP A 531 -26.00 -2.50 -23.65
CA ASP A 531 -27.14 -1.93 -24.39
C ASP A 531 -26.94 -1.87 -25.91
N GLY A 532 -25.83 -2.45 -26.41
CA GLY A 532 -25.56 -2.51 -27.85
C GLY A 532 -25.02 -1.21 -28.45
N VAL A 533 -24.58 -0.28 -27.60
CA VAL A 533 -23.79 0.88 -28.03
C VAL A 533 -22.41 0.41 -28.48
N GLY A 534 -21.95 0.85 -29.63
CA GLY A 534 -20.66 0.44 -30.18
C GLY A 534 -19.51 0.92 -29.30
N VAL A 535 -18.55 0.06 -28.95
CA VAL A 535 -17.38 0.41 -28.14
C VAL A 535 -16.47 1.48 -28.79
N ASN A 536 -16.68 1.77 -30.08
CA ASN A 536 -15.98 2.86 -30.76
C ASN A 536 -16.66 4.22 -30.54
N ASP A 537 -17.94 4.20 -30.16
CA ASP A 537 -18.78 5.40 -30.05
C ASP A 537 -18.80 5.97 -28.62
N ILE A 538 -18.23 5.24 -27.66
CA ILE A 538 -18.14 5.64 -26.24
C ILE A 538 -16.72 5.53 -25.72
N PRO A 539 -16.25 6.45 -24.82
CA PRO A 539 -14.87 6.47 -24.33
C PRO A 539 -14.64 5.47 -23.19
N ILE A 540 -14.66 4.18 -23.50
CA ILE A 540 -14.48 3.11 -22.49
C ILE A 540 -13.07 3.07 -21.86
N LEU A 541 -12.12 3.81 -22.43
CA LEU A 541 -10.78 4.01 -21.88
C LEU A 541 -10.64 5.31 -21.08
N GLY A 542 -11.66 6.17 -21.10
CA GLY A 542 -11.70 7.50 -20.51
C GLY A 542 -11.75 8.60 -21.58
N GLY A 543 -12.74 9.48 -21.46
CA GLY A 543 -13.04 10.57 -22.38
C GLY A 543 -12.73 11.94 -21.76
N TYR A 544 -12.72 12.95 -22.62
CA TYR A 544 -12.59 14.35 -22.27
C TYR A 544 -13.95 15.01 -22.09
N GLY A 545 -14.09 15.92 -21.12
CA GLY A 545 -15.26 16.78 -20.96
C GLY A 545 -14.90 18.16 -20.49
N GLU A 546 -15.79 19.12 -20.75
CA GLU A 546 -15.71 20.50 -20.27
C GLU A 546 -16.96 20.86 -19.48
N PHE A 547 -16.79 21.63 -18.42
CA PHE A 547 -17.88 22.18 -17.60
C PHE A 547 -17.92 23.70 -17.76
N SER A 548 -19.14 24.21 -18.01
CA SER A 548 -19.45 25.64 -18.05
C SER A 548 -20.25 26.01 -16.81
N LEU A 549 -19.70 26.95 -16.03
CA LEU A 549 -20.36 27.46 -14.83
C LEU A 549 -21.49 28.41 -15.16
N ASP A 550 -21.40 29.14 -16.29
CA ASP A 550 -22.37 30.22 -16.62
C ASP A 550 -23.79 29.66 -16.85
N ASP A 551 -23.89 28.49 -17.41
CA ASP A 551 -25.16 27.83 -17.72
C ASP A 551 -25.32 26.44 -17.08
N TRP A 552 -24.41 26.07 -16.21
CA TRP A 552 -24.38 24.75 -15.54
C TRP A 552 -24.54 23.61 -16.54
N SER A 553 -23.69 23.58 -17.54
CA SER A 553 -23.71 22.57 -18.57
C SER A 553 -22.37 21.85 -18.70
N ILE A 554 -22.42 20.62 -19.23
CA ILE A 554 -21.23 19.86 -19.61
C ILE A 554 -21.25 19.56 -21.10
N ARG A 555 -20.05 19.46 -21.68
CA ARG A 555 -19.80 18.96 -23.02
C ARG A 555 -18.92 17.73 -22.92
N LEU A 556 -19.26 16.65 -23.57
CA LEU A 556 -18.59 15.36 -23.48
C LEU A 556 -18.02 14.98 -24.85
N SER A 557 -16.78 14.47 -24.87
CA SER A 557 -16.20 13.87 -26.07
C SER A 557 -16.62 12.38 -26.17
N TYR A 558 -16.80 11.92 -27.39
CA TYR A 558 -17.07 10.50 -27.73
C TYR A 558 -15.87 9.93 -28.49
N GLY A 559 -15.85 8.59 -28.60
CA GLY A 559 -14.71 7.88 -29.15
C GLY A 559 -13.60 7.61 -28.11
N ASN A 560 -12.60 6.90 -28.53
CA ASN A 560 -11.51 6.46 -27.64
C ASN A 560 -10.17 7.04 -28.06
N VAL A 561 -9.35 7.45 -27.08
CA VAL A 561 -7.91 7.69 -27.24
C VAL A 561 -7.17 6.46 -26.70
N SER A 562 -6.09 6.04 -27.34
CA SER A 562 -5.27 4.94 -26.82
C SER A 562 -4.68 5.30 -25.47
N GLY A 563 -4.90 4.42 -24.45
CA GLY A 563 -4.57 4.70 -23.07
C GLY A 563 -5.59 5.58 -22.33
N GLY A 564 -6.62 6.10 -23.03
CA GLY A 564 -7.62 7.00 -22.47
C GLY A 564 -7.10 8.41 -22.16
N ILE A 565 -8.01 9.28 -21.73
CA ILE A 565 -7.69 10.64 -21.33
C ILE A 565 -7.79 10.72 -19.80
N ASN A 566 -6.70 11.07 -19.12
CA ASN A 566 -6.66 11.27 -17.67
C ASN A 566 -6.00 12.60 -17.35
N ASN A 567 -6.43 13.24 -16.27
CA ASN A 567 -5.91 14.55 -15.82
C ASN A 567 -5.83 15.57 -16.95
N PRO A 568 -6.93 15.79 -17.73
CA PRO A 568 -6.91 16.66 -18.87
C PRO A 568 -6.83 18.13 -18.44
N VAL A 569 -5.99 18.91 -19.12
CA VAL A 569 -5.89 20.36 -18.96
C VAL A 569 -5.97 21.00 -20.33
N ARG A 570 -6.90 21.95 -20.52
CA ARG A 570 -7.04 22.70 -21.77
C ARG A 570 -6.03 23.83 -21.86
N LEU A 571 -5.42 23.98 -23.01
CA LEU A 571 -4.42 25.00 -23.34
C LEU A 571 -4.66 25.50 -24.77
N GLY A 572 -5.43 26.60 -24.90
CA GLY A 572 -5.83 27.09 -26.21
C GLY A 572 -6.76 26.07 -26.91
N ASP A 573 -6.36 25.63 -28.11
CA ASP A 573 -7.05 24.58 -28.86
C ASP A 573 -6.54 23.16 -28.56
N LEU A 574 -5.56 23.01 -27.66
CA LEU A 574 -4.99 21.74 -27.26
C LEU A 574 -5.48 21.30 -25.89
N VAL A 575 -5.58 20.01 -25.70
CA VAL A 575 -5.76 19.34 -24.42
C VAL A 575 -4.50 18.55 -24.12
N LEU A 576 -3.85 18.86 -23.00
CA LEU A 576 -2.75 18.09 -22.43
C LEU A 576 -3.32 17.09 -21.44
N PHE A 577 -2.90 15.83 -21.51
CA PHE A 577 -3.44 14.76 -20.63
C PHE A 577 -2.46 13.62 -20.45
N SER A 578 -2.73 12.75 -19.49
CA SER A 578 -2.01 11.48 -19.37
C SER A 578 -2.81 10.34 -20.00
N ALA A 579 -2.11 9.51 -20.80
CA ALA A 579 -2.63 8.26 -21.34
C ALA A 579 -2.03 7.08 -20.56
N SER A 580 -2.88 6.18 -20.02
CA SER A 580 -2.44 5.04 -19.25
C SER A 580 -2.24 3.81 -20.12
N LEU A 581 -0.99 3.58 -20.55
CA LEU A 581 -0.58 2.38 -21.25
C LEU A 581 -0.32 1.24 -20.27
N TYR A 582 -0.21 0.01 -20.77
CA TYR A 582 0.00 -1.16 -19.92
C TYR A 582 1.34 -1.14 -19.15
N ASP A 583 2.36 -0.47 -19.68
CA ASP A 583 3.68 -0.34 -19.05
C ASP A 583 3.90 0.95 -18.25
N GLY A 584 2.90 1.83 -18.19
CA GLY A 584 2.95 3.11 -17.49
C GLY A 584 2.24 4.23 -18.23
N ASP A 585 2.18 5.40 -17.60
CA ASP A 585 1.51 6.56 -18.18
C ASP A 585 2.44 7.30 -19.15
N ARG A 586 1.83 7.97 -20.14
CA ARG A 586 2.48 8.86 -21.10
C ARG A 586 1.81 10.22 -21.05
N LEU A 587 2.61 11.27 -21.15
CA LEU A 587 2.08 12.60 -21.39
C LEU A 587 1.72 12.74 -22.86
N CYS A 588 0.51 13.18 -23.14
CA CYS A 588 -0.06 13.27 -24.49
C CYS A 588 -0.75 14.62 -24.71
N SER A 589 -0.95 14.97 -25.96
CA SER A 589 -1.77 16.11 -26.39
C SER A 589 -2.68 15.73 -27.55
N ALA A 590 -3.85 16.38 -27.64
CA ALA A 590 -4.77 16.30 -28.77
C ALA A 590 -5.44 17.65 -29.00
N SER A 591 -5.86 17.94 -30.25
CA SER A 591 -6.69 19.10 -30.51
C SER A 591 -8.11 18.90 -29.95
N VAL A 592 -8.67 19.96 -29.37
CA VAL A 592 -10.07 19.96 -28.92
C VAL A 592 -11.02 19.62 -30.06
N ASN A 593 -10.70 20.09 -31.28
CA ASN A 593 -11.48 19.83 -32.48
C ASN A 593 -11.49 18.34 -32.87
N ASP A 594 -10.40 17.62 -32.62
CA ASP A 594 -10.29 16.18 -32.89
C ASP A 594 -11.03 15.35 -31.83
N LEU A 595 -11.21 15.89 -30.62
CA LEU A 595 -11.95 15.23 -29.54
C LEU A 595 -13.47 15.26 -29.74
N LEU A 596 -13.97 16.03 -30.72
CA LEU A 596 -15.38 16.06 -31.15
C LEU A 596 -16.37 16.20 -29.98
N LEU A 597 -16.28 17.32 -29.26
CA LEU A 597 -17.21 17.62 -28.16
C LEU A 597 -18.65 17.69 -28.64
N ASP A 598 -19.55 17.01 -27.94
CA ASP A 598 -20.98 16.97 -28.24
C ASP A 598 -21.69 18.28 -27.81
N GLU A 599 -22.97 18.33 -28.08
CA GLU A 599 -23.83 19.43 -27.64
C GLU A 599 -23.85 19.55 -26.11
N CYS A 600 -24.09 20.77 -25.58
CA CYS A 600 -24.16 21.03 -24.15
C CYS A 600 -25.33 20.27 -23.48
N LEU A 601 -25.02 19.55 -22.42
CA LEU A 601 -25.97 18.91 -21.53
C LEU A 601 -26.14 19.77 -20.28
N GLY A 602 -27.32 20.34 -20.07
CA GLY A 602 -27.65 21.11 -18.84
C GLY A 602 -27.69 20.17 -17.61
N LEU A 603 -27.07 20.63 -16.52
CA LEU A 603 -27.06 19.90 -15.25
C LEU A 603 -28.18 20.41 -14.32
N GLU A 604 -28.80 19.50 -13.60
CA GLU A 604 -29.76 19.81 -12.56
C GLU A 604 -29.02 20.14 -11.25
N LEU A 605 -29.34 21.28 -10.66
CA LEU A 605 -28.80 21.65 -9.34
C LEU A 605 -29.61 20.94 -8.25
N LEU A 606 -28.88 20.33 -7.32
CA LEU A 606 -29.46 19.75 -6.11
C LEU A 606 -29.44 20.82 -5.01
N GLU A 607 -30.51 20.86 -4.19
CA GLU A 607 -30.41 21.53 -2.90
C GLU A 607 -29.33 20.84 -2.07
N ALA A 608 -28.43 21.61 -1.48
CA ALA A 608 -27.36 21.06 -0.65
C ALA A 608 -27.97 20.15 0.43
N LEU A 609 -27.55 18.90 0.45
CA LEU A 609 -27.99 17.95 1.47
C LEU A 609 -27.41 18.42 2.80
N ASP A 610 -28.25 18.83 3.74
CA ASP A 610 -27.81 19.04 5.12
C ASP A 610 -27.21 17.74 5.65
N PRO A 611 -25.95 17.75 6.09
CA PRO A 611 -25.33 16.56 6.63
C PRO A 611 -26.14 16.06 7.82
N GLN A 612 -26.68 14.85 7.72
CA GLN A 612 -27.39 14.21 8.83
C GLN A 612 -26.35 13.50 9.71
N PRO A 613 -26.05 14.01 10.90
CA PRO A 613 -25.08 13.38 11.78
C PRO A 613 -25.59 12.00 12.23
N LEU A 614 -24.71 11.01 12.15
CA LEU A 614 -24.99 9.67 12.66
C LEU A 614 -25.20 9.73 14.19
N ASP A 615 -26.30 9.21 14.70
CA ASP A 615 -26.52 9.16 16.16
C ASP A 615 -25.63 8.06 16.77
N VAL A 616 -24.43 8.44 17.18
CA VAL A 616 -23.46 7.57 17.84
C VAL A 616 -23.59 7.56 19.38
N VAL A 617 -24.35 8.49 19.97
CA VAL A 617 -24.41 8.67 21.42
C VAL A 617 -25.02 7.45 22.11
N GLY A 618 -26.09 6.90 21.57
CA GLY A 618 -26.72 5.66 22.03
C GLY A 618 -25.78 4.48 21.92
N PHE A 619 -25.14 4.33 20.77
CA PHE A 619 -24.19 3.25 20.47
C PHE A 619 -23.00 3.21 21.43
N VAL A 620 -22.37 4.36 21.70
CA VAL A 620 -21.25 4.46 22.65
C VAL A 620 -21.67 4.12 24.07
N LYS A 621 -22.90 4.44 24.49
CA LYS A 621 -23.42 4.09 25.83
C LYS A 621 -23.63 2.58 26.02
N GLU A 622 -23.92 1.85 24.97
CA GLU A 622 -24.11 0.39 25.00
C GLU A 622 -22.78 -0.37 24.91
N ALA A 623 -21.73 0.28 24.42
CA ALA A 623 -20.40 -0.31 24.28
C ALA A 623 -19.75 -0.61 25.63
N LYS A 624 -19.00 -1.70 25.67
CA LYS A 624 -18.21 -2.12 26.83
C LYS A 624 -16.75 -1.76 26.68
N PRO A 625 -16.03 -1.46 27.77
CA PRO A 625 -14.58 -1.31 27.70
C PRO A 625 -13.92 -2.61 27.24
N TYR A 626 -13.07 -2.53 26.23
CA TYR A 626 -12.27 -3.66 25.78
C TYR A 626 -10.94 -3.72 26.54
N THR A 627 -10.52 -4.92 26.91
CA THR A 627 -9.28 -5.14 27.66
C THR A 627 -8.36 -6.08 26.84
N PRO A 628 -7.26 -5.58 26.23
CA PRO A 628 -6.39 -6.38 25.38
C PRO A 628 -5.90 -7.68 26.03
N ILE A 629 -5.35 -7.61 27.24
CA ILE A 629 -4.80 -8.79 27.94
C ILE A 629 -5.82 -9.91 28.19
N ALA A 630 -7.10 -9.57 28.34
CA ALA A 630 -8.16 -10.57 28.53
C ALA A 630 -8.54 -11.29 27.21
N ASN A 631 -8.13 -10.75 26.08
CA ASN A 631 -8.47 -11.25 24.75
C ASN A 631 -7.27 -11.94 24.03
N VAL A 632 -6.13 -12.09 24.69
CA VAL A 632 -4.97 -12.87 24.25
C VAL A 632 -5.21 -14.37 24.53
N GLY A 633 -6.28 -14.93 24.04
CA GLY A 633 -6.60 -16.33 24.39
C GLY A 633 -6.49 -17.32 23.23
N ARG A 634 -6.83 -16.86 22.03
CA ARG A 634 -6.71 -17.65 20.81
C ARG A 634 -5.36 -17.37 20.16
N GLY A 635 -4.58 -18.40 19.92
CA GLY A 635 -3.28 -18.29 19.30
C GLY A 635 -3.06 -19.38 18.26
N SER A 636 -1.99 -19.25 17.53
CA SER A 636 -1.52 -20.23 16.56
C SER A 636 -0.42 -21.08 17.15
N LEU A 637 -0.50 -22.38 16.95
CA LEU A 637 0.55 -23.33 17.26
C LEU A 637 1.29 -23.66 15.95
N LEU A 638 2.54 -23.25 15.86
CA LEU A 638 3.40 -23.53 14.72
C LEU A 638 4.16 -24.84 14.96
N PRO A 639 4.27 -25.75 13.96
CA PRO A 639 4.92 -27.05 14.13
C PRO A 639 6.45 -26.99 14.03
N PHE A 640 7.06 -25.90 14.48
CA PHE A 640 8.50 -25.68 14.57
C PHE A 640 8.78 -24.73 15.73
N GLY A 641 9.97 -24.79 16.27
CA GLY A 641 10.42 -23.83 17.28
C GLY A 641 11.19 -22.69 16.64
N VAL A 642 10.93 -21.50 17.12
CA VAL A 642 11.63 -20.28 16.73
C VAL A 642 12.35 -19.70 17.94
N TYR A 643 13.61 -19.35 17.75
CA TYR A 643 14.45 -18.78 18.79
C TYR A 643 14.62 -17.26 18.57
N GLY A 644 13.85 -16.48 19.32
CA GLY A 644 13.91 -15.02 19.22
C GLY A 644 13.48 -14.45 17.87
N PRO A 645 13.83 -13.20 17.57
CA PRO A 645 13.65 -12.67 16.24
C PRO A 645 14.53 -13.43 15.25
N LEU A 646 13.92 -13.98 14.21
CA LEU A 646 14.60 -14.78 13.18
C LEU A 646 15.71 -13.97 12.51
N SER A 647 16.93 -14.20 12.88
CA SER A 647 18.12 -13.60 12.25
C SER A 647 18.89 -14.62 11.40
N ASN A 648 18.76 -15.92 11.71
CA ASN A 648 19.51 -16.99 11.05
C ASN A 648 18.68 -18.28 10.92
N ALA A 649 19.01 -19.12 9.96
CA ALA A 649 18.40 -20.46 9.82
C ALA A 649 18.65 -21.36 11.04
N ASN A 650 19.68 -21.07 11.83
CA ASN A 650 20.00 -21.79 13.07
C ASN A 650 19.05 -21.45 14.23
N ASP A 651 18.23 -20.41 14.07
CA ASP A 651 17.21 -19.99 15.04
C ASP A 651 15.91 -20.82 14.93
N ILE A 652 15.83 -21.71 13.94
CA ILE A 652 14.70 -22.61 13.72
C ILE A 652 15.07 -24.02 14.18
N GLY A 653 14.17 -24.65 14.94
CA GLY A 653 14.36 -26.01 15.44
C GLY A 653 13.12 -26.89 15.28
N LEU A 654 13.32 -28.18 15.45
CA LEU A 654 12.23 -29.16 15.54
C LEU A 654 11.54 -28.97 16.89
N GLY A 655 10.29 -28.52 16.87
CA GLY A 655 9.55 -28.23 18.08
C GLY A 655 8.22 -27.57 17.83
N LEU A 656 7.79 -26.73 18.75
CA LEU A 656 6.52 -26.02 18.67
C LEU A 656 6.71 -24.58 19.11
N THR A 657 6.01 -23.66 18.44
CA THR A 657 5.86 -22.26 18.87
C THR A 657 4.38 -21.93 18.98
N TRP A 658 3.97 -21.50 20.14
CA TRP A 658 2.65 -20.89 20.33
C TRP A 658 2.80 -19.35 20.27
N TYR A 659 2.01 -18.72 19.41
CA TYR A 659 1.95 -17.28 19.28
C TYR A 659 0.50 -16.80 19.37
N SER A 660 0.26 -15.81 20.17
CA SER A 660 -1.04 -15.17 20.34
C SER A 660 -0.91 -13.67 20.37
N LEU A 661 -1.88 -13.00 19.77
CA LEU A 661 -1.95 -11.55 19.65
C LEU A 661 -3.40 -11.14 19.89
N ASP A 662 -3.62 -10.11 20.70
CA ASP A 662 -4.97 -9.58 20.82
C ASP A 662 -5.40 -8.86 19.51
N PRO A 663 -6.71 -8.78 19.19
CA PRO A 663 -7.19 -8.17 17.95
C PRO A 663 -6.67 -6.77 17.66
N THR A 664 -6.40 -5.94 18.69
CA THR A 664 -5.85 -4.58 18.53
C THR A 664 -4.32 -4.56 18.37
N SER A 665 -3.67 -5.71 18.40
CA SER A 665 -2.20 -5.86 18.35
C SER A 665 -1.44 -5.15 19.49
N THR A 666 -2.12 -4.90 20.61
CA THR A 666 -1.53 -4.23 21.79
C THR A 666 -0.74 -5.21 22.65
N VAL A 667 -1.23 -6.45 22.81
CA VAL A 667 -0.60 -7.47 23.64
C VAL A 667 -0.28 -8.70 22.82
N ALA A 668 0.97 -9.14 22.83
CA ALA A 668 1.41 -10.38 22.21
C ALA A 668 2.07 -11.31 23.22
N ILE A 669 1.82 -12.62 23.09
CA ILE A 669 2.48 -13.66 23.86
C ILE A 669 3.08 -14.67 22.90
N THR A 670 4.34 -14.99 23.10
CA THR A 670 5.04 -16.05 22.37
C THR A 670 5.61 -17.05 23.35
N ALA A 671 5.47 -18.33 23.05
CA ALA A 671 6.13 -19.42 23.78
C ALA A 671 6.64 -20.46 22.79
N SER A 672 7.90 -20.83 22.89
CA SER A 672 8.54 -21.76 21.98
C SER A 672 9.40 -22.80 22.71
N GLY A 673 9.37 -24.01 22.20
CA GLY A 673 10.25 -25.08 22.65
C GLY A 673 10.68 -25.97 21.50
N ALA A 674 11.98 -26.10 21.30
CA ALA A 674 12.51 -26.86 20.16
C ALA A 674 13.93 -27.34 20.38
N TYR A 675 14.36 -28.25 19.49
CA TYR A 675 15.73 -28.68 19.31
C TYR A 675 16.26 -28.05 18.01
N SER A 676 17.17 -27.09 18.15
CA SER A 676 17.84 -26.40 17.03
C SER A 676 19.22 -27.04 16.75
N PRO A 677 19.92 -26.65 15.66
CA PRO A 677 21.30 -27.00 15.47
C PRO A 677 22.23 -26.59 16.61
N ASN A 678 21.84 -25.55 17.38
CA ASN A 678 22.58 -25.05 18.54
C ASN A 678 22.17 -25.76 19.86
N GLY A 679 21.29 -26.73 19.83
CA GLY A 679 20.79 -27.47 20.99
C GLY A 679 19.31 -27.21 21.30
N PRO A 680 18.78 -27.86 22.34
CA PRO A 680 17.41 -27.66 22.79
C PRO A 680 17.23 -26.31 23.48
N PHE A 681 16.08 -25.67 23.25
CA PHE A 681 15.72 -24.42 23.89
C PHE A 681 14.23 -24.35 24.25
N VAL A 682 13.93 -23.55 25.26
CA VAL A 682 12.57 -23.12 25.61
C VAL A 682 12.63 -21.64 25.91
N TRP A 683 11.69 -20.88 25.39
CA TRP A 683 11.55 -19.47 25.74
C TRP A 683 10.11 -19.02 25.73
N ALA A 684 9.80 -17.96 26.46
CA ALA A 684 8.52 -17.29 26.45
C ALA A 684 8.74 -15.78 26.53
N ASP A 685 7.88 -15.05 25.85
CA ASP A 685 7.91 -13.59 25.79
C ASP A 685 6.49 -13.03 25.87
N LEU A 686 6.32 -11.94 26.60
CA LEU A 686 5.14 -11.11 26.66
C LEU A 686 5.56 -9.70 26.24
N SER A 687 4.96 -9.20 25.18
CA SER A 687 5.12 -7.83 24.75
C SER A 687 3.83 -7.04 24.91
N TRP A 688 3.94 -5.80 25.34
CA TRP A 688 2.86 -4.85 25.44
C TRP A 688 3.26 -3.57 24.72
N LYS A 689 2.49 -3.19 23.72
CA LYS A 689 2.59 -1.92 23.05
C LYS A 689 1.68 -0.92 23.76
N GLY A 690 2.24 0.16 24.26
CA GLY A 690 1.53 1.20 24.99
C GLY A 690 2.19 2.55 24.74
N LEU A 691 2.10 3.47 25.72
CA LEU A 691 2.94 4.67 25.77
C LEU A 691 4.44 4.31 25.71
N PHE A 692 4.77 3.09 26.17
CA PHE A 692 6.08 2.47 26.12
C PHE A 692 5.91 1.05 25.61
N ASP A 693 6.69 0.65 24.64
CA ASP A 693 6.78 -0.75 24.25
C ASP A 693 7.60 -1.47 25.32
N VAL A 694 6.96 -2.35 26.08
CA VAL A 694 7.59 -3.12 27.13
C VAL A 694 7.57 -4.59 26.77
N GLY A 695 8.74 -5.21 26.73
CA GLY A 695 8.89 -6.65 26.58
C GLY A 695 9.49 -7.28 27.86
N VAL A 696 8.91 -8.41 28.28
CA VAL A 696 9.45 -9.24 29.36
C VAL A 696 9.51 -10.67 28.87
N GLY A 697 10.67 -11.30 28.95
CA GLY A 697 10.82 -12.68 28.52
C GLY A 697 11.81 -13.48 29.34
N ALA A 698 11.66 -14.79 29.28
CA ALA A 698 12.58 -15.75 29.88
C ALA A 698 12.97 -16.81 28.84
N LYS A 699 14.23 -17.21 28.88
CA LYS A 699 14.86 -18.10 27.91
C LYS A 699 15.72 -19.12 28.64
N ALA A 700 15.62 -20.35 28.21
CA ALA A 700 16.50 -21.42 28.67
C ALA A 700 17.07 -22.15 27.45
N ILE A 701 18.39 -22.28 27.40
CA ILE A 701 19.09 -22.96 26.31
C ILE A 701 20.01 -24.01 26.94
N LEU A 702 20.00 -25.21 26.35
CA LEU A 702 21.00 -26.22 26.58
C LEU A 702 21.95 -26.20 25.38
N ASP A 703 23.18 -25.71 25.54
CA ASP A 703 24.19 -25.69 24.48
C ASP A 703 24.90 -27.05 24.43
N CYS A 704 24.70 -27.75 23.32
CA CYS A 704 25.30 -29.05 23.04
C CYS A 704 26.35 -28.98 21.92
N GLN A 705 26.77 -27.81 21.48
CA GLN A 705 27.74 -27.67 20.36
C GLN A 705 29.15 -28.21 20.70
N ASN A 706 29.54 -28.12 21.95
CA ASN A 706 30.77 -28.77 22.43
C ASN A 706 30.41 -30.06 23.14
N ARG A 707 30.67 -31.21 22.50
CA ARG A 707 30.43 -32.53 23.08
C ARG A 707 31.09 -32.75 24.47
N ASP A 708 31.96 -31.84 24.86
CA ASP A 708 32.72 -31.87 26.14
C ASP A 708 32.25 -30.82 27.16
N LEU A 709 31.27 -29.99 26.84
CA LEU A 709 30.74 -28.92 27.69
C LEU A 709 29.20 -28.95 27.70
N ASP A 710 28.62 -29.66 28.65
CA ASP A 710 27.19 -29.52 28.93
C ASP A 710 26.95 -28.20 29.69
N ALA A 711 26.49 -27.19 28.98
CA ALA A 711 26.18 -25.88 29.53
C ALA A 711 24.69 -25.56 29.48
N TYR A 712 24.14 -25.10 30.60
CA TYR A 712 22.75 -24.61 30.68
C TYR A 712 22.78 -23.09 30.80
N MET A 713 22.09 -22.36 29.91
CA MET A 713 21.93 -20.94 30.02
C MET A 713 20.49 -20.55 30.25
N PHE A 714 20.27 -19.78 31.31
CA PHE A 714 18.99 -19.13 31.58
C PHE A 714 19.16 -17.64 31.36
N THR A 715 18.29 -17.04 30.56
CA THR A 715 18.28 -15.60 30.33
C THR A 715 16.92 -15.06 30.72
N PHE A 716 16.92 -14.03 31.54
CA PHE A 716 15.76 -13.17 31.75
C PHE A 716 16.06 -11.85 31.05
N HIS A 717 15.10 -11.34 30.25
CA HIS A 717 15.22 -10.05 29.63
C HIS A 717 13.99 -9.19 29.88
N THR A 718 14.22 -7.89 29.95
CA THR A 718 13.17 -6.87 29.89
C THR A 718 13.68 -5.74 29.04
N GLY A 719 12.78 -5.15 28.24
CA GLY A 719 13.11 -4.00 27.38
C GLY A 719 12.01 -2.97 27.40
N ALA A 720 12.37 -1.73 27.20
CA ALA A 720 11.44 -0.62 27.02
C ALA A 720 11.94 0.26 25.89
N ARG A 721 11.03 0.70 25.02
CA ARG A 721 11.32 1.62 23.93
C ARG A 721 10.35 2.79 23.95
N LEU A 722 10.88 3.95 23.64
CA LEU A 722 10.18 5.24 23.56
C LEU A 722 10.54 5.91 22.24
N ASP A 723 9.54 6.27 21.46
CA ASP A 723 9.72 6.99 20.21
C ASP A 723 9.16 8.41 20.33
N PHE A 724 9.99 9.42 20.03
CA PHE A 724 9.61 10.83 20.01
C PHE A 724 9.71 11.39 18.60
N ASP A 725 8.63 11.96 18.10
CA ASP A 725 8.68 12.81 16.93
C ASP A 725 9.03 14.24 17.34
N ILE A 726 10.11 14.78 16.78
CA ILE A 726 10.57 16.15 17.06
C ILE A 726 10.31 17.11 15.88
N GLY A 727 9.46 16.71 14.94
CA GLY A 727 9.08 17.52 13.79
C GLY A 727 10.12 17.57 12.67
N ASN A 728 9.78 18.11 11.53
CA ASN A 728 10.65 18.26 10.35
C ASN A 728 11.36 16.97 9.95
N GLU A 729 10.62 15.85 9.90
CA GLU A 729 11.13 14.53 9.54
C GLU A 729 12.23 13.99 10.49
N ARG A 730 12.26 14.43 11.73
CA ARG A 730 13.20 14.01 12.76
C ARG A 730 12.51 13.22 13.85
N SER A 731 13.12 12.14 14.28
CA SER A 731 12.65 11.34 15.41
C SER A 731 13.82 10.92 16.31
N VAL A 732 13.50 10.71 17.56
CA VAL A 732 14.42 10.13 18.55
C VAL A 732 13.75 8.88 19.11
N ALA A 733 14.41 7.73 18.99
CA ALA A 733 14.02 6.50 19.66
C ALA A 733 14.99 6.24 20.81
N ILE A 734 14.46 6.01 22.00
CA ILE A 734 15.23 5.60 23.17
C ILE A 734 14.81 4.19 23.51
N GLU A 735 15.78 3.29 23.59
CA GLU A 735 15.55 1.88 23.93
C GLU A 735 16.50 1.48 25.06
N ASP A 736 15.96 0.83 26.07
CA ASP A 736 16.70 0.22 27.16
C ASP A 736 16.36 -1.26 27.22
N SER A 737 17.38 -2.11 27.22
CA SER A 737 17.24 -3.56 27.24
C SER A 737 18.16 -4.14 28.31
N PHE A 738 17.57 -4.80 29.27
CA PHE A 738 18.25 -5.46 30.36
C PHE A 738 18.19 -6.98 30.20
N PHE A 739 19.35 -7.64 30.37
CA PHE A 739 19.49 -9.08 30.32
C PHE A 739 20.16 -9.56 31.58
N ALA A 740 19.61 -10.56 32.22
CA ALA A 740 20.22 -11.32 33.29
C ALA A 740 20.45 -12.76 32.83
N ASN A 741 21.71 -13.13 32.73
CA ASN A 741 22.14 -14.44 32.26
C ASN A 741 22.67 -15.27 33.41
N TRP A 742 22.26 -16.53 33.51
CA TRP A 742 22.84 -17.54 34.39
C TRP A 742 23.36 -18.66 33.50
N LEU A 743 24.66 -18.84 33.50
CA LEU A 743 25.32 -19.93 32.80
C LEU A 743 25.78 -20.97 33.81
N CYS A 744 25.34 -22.20 33.67
CA CYS A 744 25.82 -23.35 34.40
C CYS A 744 26.65 -24.21 33.46
N ILE A 745 27.92 -24.36 33.73
CA ILE A 745 28.82 -25.33 33.10
C ILE A 745 28.96 -26.48 34.11
N LEU A 746 28.63 -27.71 33.75
CA LEU A 746 28.56 -28.83 34.66
C LEU A 746 29.84 -29.08 35.46
N ASP A 747 30.99 -28.79 34.91
CA ASP A 747 32.27 -28.95 35.55
C ASP A 747 32.75 -27.75 36.42
N THR A 748 32.25 -26.55 36.18
CA THR A 748 32.73 -25.29 36.82
C THR A 748 31.66 -24.60 37.68
N GLY A 749 30.38 -25.04 37.58
CA GLY A 749 29.29 -24.44 38.35
C GLY A 749 28.62 -23.23 37.71
N TRP A 750 27.84 -22.49 38.47
CA TRP A 750 27.05 -21.36 38.03
C TRP A 750 27.83 -20.08 37.97
N THR A 751 27.78 -19.39 36.79
CA THR A 751 28.19 -18.01 36.64
C THR A 751 27.00 -17.11 36.36
N LYS A 752 27.08 -15.84 36.78
CA LYS A 752 26.02 -14.84 36.52
C LYS A 752 26.60 -13.75 35.68
N GLY A 753 25.85 -13.38 34.63
CA GLY A 753 26.14 -12.21 33.82
C GLY A 753 24.96 -11.25 33.82
N LEU A 754 25.21 -9.97 33.98
CA LEU A 754 24.20 -8.93 33.80
C LEU A 754 24.66 -8.06 32.65
N SER A 755 23.75 -7.82 31.70
CA SER A 755 24.00 -6.84 30.65
C SER A 755 22.82 -5.88 30.55
N ASN A 756 23.11 -4.63 30.39
CA ASN A 756 22.16 -3.59 30.06
C ASN A 756 22.64 -2.86 28.82
N THR A 757 21.75 -2.70 27.85
CA THR A 757 22.03 -1.92 26.64
C THR A 757 21.04 -0.78 26.58
N PHE A 758 21.54 0.42 26.68
CA PHE A 758 20.81 1.65 26.45
C PHE A 758 21.21 2.19 25.08
N SER A 759 20.23 2.46 24.21
CA SER A 759 20.47 3.08 22.93
C SER A 759 19.56 4.30 22.74
N ALA A 760 20.12 5.34 22.14
CA ALA A 760 19.38 6.49 21.69
C ALA A 760 19.66 6.64 20.18
N THR A 761 18.61 6.53 19.38
CA THR A 761 18.71 6.65 17.93
C THR A 761 18.05 7.94 17.48
N TYR A 762 18.81 8.82 16.87
CA TYR A 762 18.30 9.99 16.18
C TYR A 762 18.16 9.67 14.70
N SER A 763 16.96 9.84 14.16
CA SER A 763 16.70 9.65 12.75
C SER A 763 16.28 10.97 12.11
N TYR A 764 16.81 11.25 10.94
CA TYR A 764 16.48 12.41 10.13
C TYR A 764 16.13 11.94 8.72
N GLY A 765 14.91 12.22 8.27
CA GLY A 765 14.47 11.93 6.91
C GLY A 765 15.00 13.00 5.96
N ILE A 766 15.77 12.61 4.95
CA ILE A 766 16.13 13.48 3.84
C ILE A 766 15.33 13.01 2.62
N SER A 767 14.50 13.90 2.10
CA SER A 767 13.94 13.72 0.76
C SER A 767 15.08 13.92 -0.24
N THR A 768 15.69 12.84 -0.69
CA THR A 768 16.57 12.90 -1.84
C THR A 768 15.73 13.07 -3.08
N GLY A 769 16.21 13.79 -4.08
CA GLY A 769 15.52 14.04 -5.37
C GLY A 769 15.06 12.79 -6.13
N LEU A 770 15.01 11.61 -5.49
CA LEU A 770 14.68 10.30 -6.06
C LEU A 770 13.39 9.70 -5.52
N GLY A 771 12.59 10.50 -4.81
CA GLY A 771 11.26 10.09 -4.41
C GLY A 771 11.18 9.06 -3.28
N LYS A 772 12.27 8.80 -2.59
CA LYS A 772 12.27 8.01 -1.36
C LYS A 772 12.81 8.84 -0.22
N THR A 773 12.12 8.83 0.91
CA THR A 773 12.63 9.39 2.16
C THR A 773 13.73 8.47 2.64
N ASP A 774 14.98 8.91 2.53
CA ASP A 774 16.11 8.20 3.11
C ASP A 774 16.28 8.69 4.55
N VAL A 775 16.34 7.74 5.48
CA VAL A 775 16.51 8.02 6.90
C VAL A 775 17.99 7.98 7.23
N PHE A 776 18.56 9.12 7.64
CA PHE A 776 19.84 9.14 8.34
C PHE A 776 19.60 8.77 9.79
N GLY A 777 20.27 7.73 10.27
CA GLY A 777 20.21 7.33 11.66
C GLY A 777 21.56 7.53 12.37
N TYR A 778 21.55 8.19 13.52
CA TYR A 778 22.65 8.14 14.48
C TYR A 778 22.18 7.25 15.63
N ALA A 779 22.73 6.05 15.75
CA ALA A 779 22.49 5.21 16.91
C ALA A 779 23.65 5.40 17.90
N PHE A 780 23.30 5.77 19.12
CA PHE A 780 24.23 5.88 20.22
C PHE A 780 23.87 4.81 21.24
N GLY A 781 24.77 3.85 21.49
CA GLY A 781 24.53 2.75 22.41
C GLY A 781 25.53 2.74 23.55
N PHE A 782 25.04 2.53 24.75
CA PHE A 782 25.85 2.25 25.92
C PHE A 782 25.46 0.85 26.43
N GLY A 783 26.41 -0.07 26.44
CA GLY A 783 26.23 -1.42 26.95
C GLY A 783 27.05 -1.67 28.20
N LEU A 784 26.41 -2.29 29.18
CA LEU A 784 27.08 -2.83 30.37
C LEU A 784 26.96 -4.35 30.33
N SER A 785 28.02 -5.06 30.12
CA SER A 785 28.11 -6.51 30.25
C SER A 785 29.10 -6.86 31.34
N ASP A 786 28.69 -7.64 32.33
CA ASP A 786 29.53 -8.07 33.47
C ASP A 786 30.28 -6.92 34.17
N TRP A 787 29.62 -5.75 34.22
CA TRP A 787 30.20 -4.50 34.75
C TRP A 787 31.30 -3.87 33.87
N ASP A 788 31.53 -4.41 32.68
CA ASP A 788 32.38 -3.80 31.68
C ASP A 788 31.56 -2.89 30.75
N PRO A 789 31.72 -1.56 30.84
CA PRO A 789 30.98 -0.66 29.97
C PRO A 789 31.52 -0.72 28.53
N ALA A 790 30.62 -0.83 27.57
CA ALA A 790 30.90 -0.69 26.14
C ALA A 790 30.18 0.53 25.58
N LEU A 791 30.88 1.37 24.85
CA LEU A 791 30.30 2.51 24.14
C LEU A 791 30.35 2.24 22.64
N SER A 792 29.23 2.35 22.00
CA SER A 792 29.14 2.22 20.54
C SER A 792 28.43 3.41 19.92
N ALA A 793 28.93 3.89 18.80
CA ALA A 793 28.24 4.87 17.96
C ALA A 793 28.22 4.34 16.52
N VAL A 794 27.05 4.30 15.90
CA VAL A 794 26.88 3.83 14.52
C VAL A 794 26.22 4.93 13.71
N LEU A 795 26.85 5.30 12.59
CA LEU A 795 26.28 6.18 11.56
C LEU A 795 25.83 5.30 10.40
N VAL A 796 24.54 5.34 10.09
CA VAL A 796 23.97 4.66 8.93
C VAL A 796 23.57 5.69 7.89
N VAL A 797 24.17 5.60 6.69
CA VAL A 797 23.82 6.42 5.53
C VAL A 797 23.20 5.49 4.50
N PRO A 798 21.87 5.44 4.38
CA PRO A 798 21.18 4.41 3.59
C PRO A 798 21.33 4.58 2.08
N ARG A 799 21.53 5.81 1.55
CA ARG A 799 21.73 6.07 0.12
C ARG A 799 22.48 7.36 -0.14
N LEU A 800 23.59 7.27 -0.87
CA LEU A 800 24.34 8.47 -1.27
C LEU A 800 24.25 8.79 -2.77
N LEU A 801 24.04 7.84 -3.66
CA LEU A 801 24.04 8.09 -5.10
C LEU A 801 23.19 7.06 -5.85
N PRO A 802 22.18 7.48 -6.63
CA PRO A 802 21.65 6.68 -7.72
C PRO A 802 22.49 6.88 -8.97
N ILE A 803 22.94 5.83 -9.55
CA ILE A 803 23.48 5.85 -10.91
C ILE A 803 22.39 5.25 -11.82
N ARG A 804 21.87 6.06 -12.74
CA ARG A 804 20.93 5.61 -13.76
C ARG A 804 21.73 5.38 -15.05
N CYS A 805 21.60 4.16 -15.60
CA CYS A 805 22.13 3.83 -16.91
C CYS A 805 20.97 3.64 -17.87
N ASP A 806 21.00 4.27 -19.01
CA ASP A 806 19.97 4.16 -20.05
C ASP A 806 20.08 2.84 -20.80
N GLY A 807 18.94 2.21 -21.09
CA GLY A 807 18.84 0.96 -21.83
C GLY A 807 17.87 -0.05 -21.18
N ALA A 808 17.85 -1.27 -21.69
CA ALA A 808 16.99 -2.38 -21.20
C ALA A 808 17.26 -2.76 -19.72
N PHE A 809 18.19 -2.11 -19.07
CA PHE A 809 18.61 -2.31 -17.68
C PHE A 809 18.38 -1.01 -16.90
N ALA A 810 17.30 -0.95 -16.12
CA ALA A 810 17.11 0.13 -15.15
C ALA A 810 17.92 -0.17 -13.88
N TYR A 811 19.00 0.59 -13.65
CA TYR A 811 19.82 0.44 -12.45
C TYR A 811 19.44 1.47 -11.41
N ASN A 812 18.80 1.03 -10.33
CA ASN A 812 18.88 1.72 -9.07
C ASN A 812 19.99 1.06 -8.25
N LEU A 813 21.14 1.70 -8.14
CA LEU A 813 22.24 1.26 -7.29
C LEU A 813 22.04 1.84 -5.87
N PRO A 814 21.39 1.11 -4.93
CA PRO A 814 21.34 1.55 -3.55
C PRO A 814 22.73 1.33 -2.94
N LEU A 815 23.42 2.43 -2.68
CA LEU A 815 24.65 2.40 -1.88
C LEU A 815 24.26 2.53 -0.40
N ARG A 816 24.57 1.52 0.39
CA ARG A 816 24.42 1.55 1.84
C ARG A 816 25.80 1.62 2.48
N ILE A 817 26.08 2.71 3.21
CA ILE A 817 27.33 2.87 3.97
C ILE A 817 26.97 2.85 5.45
N GLU A 818 27.61 1.97 6.19
CA GLU A 818 27.52 1.89 7.64
C GLU A 818 28.91 2.10 8.22
N CYS A 819 29.05 3.08 9.13
CA CYS A 819 30.29 3.33 9.85
C CYS A 819 30.00 3.28 11.34
N GLY A 820 30.81 2.57 12.10
CA GLY A 820 30.68 2.43 13.55
C GLY A 820 32.01 2.65 14.28
N VAL A 821 31.92 3.23 15.46
CA VAL A 821 33.01 3.31 16.42
C VAL A 821 32.56 2.61 17.69
N GLY A 822 33.26 1.58 18.10
CA GLY A 822 33.01 0.85 19.34
C GLY A 822 34.23 0.91 20.24
N TYR A 823 33.99 1.13 21.52
CA TYR A 823 35.01 0.99 22.56
C TYR A 823 34.47 0.03 23.63
N SER A 824 35.24 -0.99 23.94
CA SER A 824 34.95 -1.92 25.03
C SER A 824 36.01 -1.79 26.10
N PHE A 825 35.58 -1.45 27.30
CA PHE A 825 36.48 -1.31 28.44
C PHE A 825 37.11 -2.65 28.87
N GLY A 826 36.39 -3.78 28.66
CA GLY A 826 36.91 -5.11 28.97
C GLY A 826 37.99 -5.61 28.03
N MET A 827 38.02 -5.14 26.78
CA MET A 827 39.08 -5.43 25.81
C MET A 827 40.11 -4.33 25.68
N GLU A 828 39.96 -3.23 26.42
CA GLU A 828 40.83 -2.06 26.39
C GLU A 828 41.19 -1.57 24.97
N ASP A 829 40.30 -1.73 24.00
CA ASP A 829 40.58 -1.37 22.60
C ASP A 829 39.41 -0.62 21.94
N VAL A 830 39.79 0.26 21.02
CA VAL A 830 38.85 1.02 20.20
C VAL A 830 38.78 0.35 18.84
N VAL A 831 37.55 -0.10 18.43
CA VAL A 831 37.33 -0.68 17.13
C VAL A 831 36.62 0.35 16.24
N LEU A 832 37.28 0.72 15.15
CA LEU A 832 36.64 1.48 14.05
C LEU A 832 36.18 0.49 13.00
N ALA A 833 34.87 0.44 12.70
CA ALA A 833 34.34 -0.46 11.72
C ALA A 833 33.51 0.31 10.70
N GLY A 834 33.56 -0.15 9.43
CA GLY A 834 32.75 0.41 8.37
C GLY A 834 32.41 -0.62 7.32
N SER A 835 31.25 -0.49 6.71
CA SER A 835 30.86 -1.31 5.57
C SER A 835 30.21 -0.46 4.49
N ALA A 836 30.46 -0.82 3.23
CA ALA A 836 29.77 -0.26 2.08
C ALA A 836 29.16 -1.39 1.26
N LYS A 837 27.86 -1.33 1.01
CA LYS A 837 27.15 -2.29 0.17
C LYS A 837 26.59 -1.58 -1.06
N VAL A 838 26.79 -2.17 -2.23
CA VAL A 838 26.25 -1.69 -3.50
C VAL A 838 25.61 -2.85 -4.26
N THR A 839 24.42 -2.61 -4.83
CA THR A 839 23.84 -3.51 -5.82
C THR A 839 24.43 -3.16 -7.17
N VAL A 840 25.32 -4.03 -7.68
CA VAL A 840 26.06 -3.81 -8.93
C VAL A 840 25.17 -4.03 -10.14
N LEU A 841 24.26 -5.01 -10.07
CA LEU A 841 23.36 -5.40 -11.15
C LEU A 841 22.01 -5.81 -10.58
N SER A 842 20.95 -5.32 -11.15
CA SER A 842 19.58 -5.81 -10.93
C SER A 842 18.90 -5.96 -12.28
N TYR A 843 18.55 -7.17 -12.64
CA TYR A 843 17.85 -7.47 -13.90
C TYR A 843 16.45 -7.97 -13.60
N GLU A 844 15.45 -7.19 -14.02
CA GLU A 844 14.02 -7.51 -13.83
C GLU A 844 13.62 -8.63 -14.82
N ILE A 845 13.23 -9.79 -14.26
CA ILE A 845 12.78 -10.95 -15.06
C ILE A 845 11.26 -10.90 -15.23
N GLN A 846 10.54 -10.71 -14.13
CA GLN A 846 9.08 -10.50 -14.03
C GLN A 846 8.28 -11.52 -14.86
N ARG A 847 8.55 -12.82 -14.66
CA ARG A 847 7.92 -13.88 -15.46
C ARG A 847 7.55 -15.11 -14.65
N GLY A 848 6.31 -15.56 -14.80
CA GLY A 848 5.83 -16.84 -14.27
C GLY A 848 6.26 -18.01 -15.14
N VAL A 849 6.67 -19.11 -14.51
CA VAL A 849 7.00 -20.38 -15.20
C VAL A 849 6.03 -21.45 -14.69
N ARG A 850 5.00 -21.72 -15.48
CA ARG A 850 3.89 -22.62 -15.14
C ARG A 850 4.35 -24.02 -14.70
N LEU A 851 5.28 -24.62 -15.43
CA LEU A 851 5.77 -25.99 -15.16
C LEU A 851 6.39 -26.11 -13.77
N LEU A 852 6.97 -25.03 -13.25
CA LEU A 852 7.64 -25.00 -11.96
C LEU A 852 6.76 -24.44 -10.84
N GLY A 853 5.63 -23.80 -11.16
CA GLY A 853 4.82 -23.05 -10.20
C GLY A 853 5.63 -21.93 -9.53
N LEU A 854 6.52 -21.28 -10.27
CA LEU A 854 7.42 -20.27 -9.78
C LEU A 854 7.27 -18.98 -10.59
N TYR A 855 7.31 -17.85 -9.89
CA TYR A 855 7.45 -16.53 -10.46
C TYR A 855 8.85 -15.99 -10.21
N PHE A 856 9.58 -15.70 -11.27
CA PHE A 856 10.92 -15.14 -11.23
C PHE A 856 10.81 -13.61 -11.22
N ARG A 857 11.27 -12.98 -10.15
CA ARG A 857 11.21 -11.52 -9.98
C ARG A 857 12.38 -10.86 -10.68
N ARG A 858 13.57 -11.08 -10.18
CA ARG A 858 14.80 -10.45 -10.69
C ARG A 858 16.05 -11.26 -10.36
N ALA A 859 17.12 -10.99 -11.10
CA ALA A 859 18.47 -11.42 -10.77
C ALA A 859 19.26 -10.24 -10.20
N VAL A 860 19.96 -10.44 -9.09
CA VAL A 860 20.68 -9.38 -8.37
C VAL A 860 22.12 -9.80 -8.14
N LEU A 861 23.04 -8.85 -8.30
CA LEU A 861 24.44 -8.96 -7.92
C LEU A 861 24.79 -7.83 -6.95
N ASP A 862 25.02 -8.18 -5.69
CA ASP A 862 25.46 -7.27 -4.64
C ASP A 862 26.97 -7.39 -4.42
N ALA A 863 27.61 -6.27 -4.13
CA ALA A 863 28.97 -6.21 -3.63
C ALA A 863 28.98 -5.48 -2.27
N LYS A 864 29.69 -6.06 -1.29
CA LYS A 864 29.85 -5.48 0.04
C LYS A 864 31.32 -5.48 0.42
N TYR A 865 31.82 -4.32 0.83
CA TYR A 865 33.14 -4.17 1.41
C TYR A 865 32.99 -3.88 2.90
N ASN A 866 33.71 -4.63 3.73
CA ASN A 866 33.78 -4.40 5.16
C ASN A 866 35.22 -4.07 5.54
N ALA A 867 35.41 -3.11 6.45
CA ALA A 867 36.70 -2.76 7.00
C ALA A 867 36.59 -2.56 8.53
N SER A 868 37.56 -2.98 9.27
CA SER A 868 37.64 -2.76 10.70
C SER A 868 39.11 -2.46 11.09
N TYR A 869 39.29 -1.55 12.03
CA TYR A 869 40.59 -1.21 12.55
C TYR A 869 40.55 -1.19 14.08
N ARG A 870 41.42 -1.98 14.71
CA ARG A 870 41.65 -1.99 16.17
C ARG A 870 42.78 -1.03 16.46
N VAL A 871 42.48 0.04 17.17
CA VAL A 871 43.41 1.18 17.33
C VAL A 871 44.64 0.81 18.17
N LEU A 872 44.43 0.12 19.29
CA LEU A 872 45.54 -0.21 20.19
C LEU A 872 46.32 -1.46 19.75
N ALA A 873 45.62 -2.39 19.11
CA ALA A 873 46.26 -3.56 18.53
C ALA A 873 46.95 -3.29 17.19
N GLU A 874 46.74 -2.09 16.62
CA GLU A 874 47.21 -1.71 15.27
C GLU A 874 46.82 -2.74 14.19
N ASP A 875 45.63 -3.42 14.34
CA ASP A 875 45.20 -4.51 13.50
C ASP A 875 44.13 -4.01 12.53
N PHE A 876 44.34 -4.21 11.23
CA PHE A 876 43.43 -3.86 10.17
C PHE A 876 42.87 -5.10 9.51
N GLY A 877 41.56 -5.29 9.66
CA GLY A 877 40.81 -6.35 8.98
C GLY A 877 39.94 -5.78 7.86
N HIS A 878 39.93 -6.41 6.72
CA HIS A 878 39.00 -6.06 5.65
C HIS A 878 38.52 -7.27 4.87
N SER A 879 37.34 -7.16 4.28
CA SER A 879 36.77 -8.22 3.47
C SER A 879 35.93 -7.68 2.33
N LEU A 880 35.92 -8.40 1.22
CA LEU A 880 35.07 -8.14 0.07
C LEU A 880 34.14 -9.33 -0.12
N GLU A 881 32.85 -9.04 -0.25
CA GLU A 881 31.82 -10.02 -0.48
C GLU A 881 31.06 -9.70 -1.77
N PHE A 882 30.86 -10.71 -2.61
CA PHE A 882 29.94 -10.64 -3.75
C PHE A 882 28.82 -11.65 -3.53
N GLN A 883 27.59 -11.22 -3.72
CA GLN A 883 26.42 -12.08 -3.62
C GLN A 883 25.60 -11.99 -4.89
N ALA A 884 25.56 -13.07 -5.65
CA ALA A 884 24.70 -13.19 -6.83
C ALA A 884 23.54 -14.13 -6.51
N PHE A 885 22.31 -13.66 -6.73
CA PHE A 885 21.11 -14.46 -6.49
C PHE A 885 19.98 -14.11 -7.44
N VAL A 886 19.08 -15.07 -7.62
CA VAL A 886 17.81 -14.89 -8.33
C VAL A 886 16.70 -14.86 -7.29
N GLU A 887 15.92 -13.81 -7.31
CA GLU A 887 14.71 -13.70 -6.50
C GLU A 887 13.53 -14.36 -7.23
N LEU A 888 12.90 -15.29 -6.54
CA LEU A 888 11.75 -16.03 -7.04
C LEU A 888 10.69 -16.15 -5.96
N SER A 889 9.44 -16.25 -6.36
CA SER A 889 8.31 -16.52 -5.47
C SER A 889 7.59 -17.78 -5.90
N PRO A 890 7.23 -18.68 -4.99
CA PRO A 890 6.35 -19.77 -5.33
C PRO A 890 4.96 -19.25 -5.66
N VAL A 891 4.35 -19.72 -6.72
CA VAL A 891 2.99 -19.39 -7.12
C VAL A 891 2.04 -20.40 -6.48
N LEU A 892 1.89 -20.32 -5.16
CA LEU A 892 1.15 -21.26 -4.34
C LEU A 892 0.39 -20.50 -3.24
N GLY A 893 -0.74 -19.88 -3.60
CA GLY A 893 -1.61 -19.20 -2.65
C GLY A 893 -1.09 -17.83 -2.17
N GLN A 894 -2.01 -17.07 -1.57
CA GLN A 894 -1.85 -15.67 -1.20
C GLN A 894 -0.64 -15.39 -0.29
N TYR A 895 -0.42 -16.24 0.71
CA TYR A 895 0.67 -16.01 1.68
C TYR A 895 2.05 -16.41 1.17
N LEU A 896 2.12 -17.24 0.13
CA LEU A 896 3.38 -17.71 -0.42
C LEU A 896 3.88 -16.85 -1.59
N THR A 897 2.98 -16.20 -2.30
CA THR A 897 3.34 -15.34 -3.43
C THR A 897 3.99 -14.03 -3.02
N GLY A 898 3.72 -13.53 -1.82
CA GLY A 898 4.40 -12.35 -1.24
C GLY A 898 5.84 -12.62 -0.81
N VAL A 899 6.21 -13.89 -0.60
CA VAL A 899 7.55 -14.27 -0.10
C VAL A 899 8.53 -14.36 -1.24
N GLY A 900 9.48 -13.44 -1.27
CA GLY A 900 10.64 -13.53 -2.13
C GLY A 900 11.69 -14.51 -1.56
N VAL A 901 12.05 -15.52 -2.33
CA VAL A 901 13.17 -16.40 -2.01
C VAL A 901 14.33 -16.05 -2.92
N GLY A 902 15.45 -15.60 -2.35
CA GLY A 902 16.70 -15.43 -3.08
C GLY A 902 17.53 -16.70 -3.01
N VAL A 903 17.86 -17.27 -4.15
CA VAL A 903 18.73 -18.45 -4.27
C VAL A 903 19.94 -18.09 -5.10
N GLY A 904 21.14 -18.35 -4.57
CA GLY A 904 22.34 -17.94 -5.28
C GLY A 904 23.63 -18.39 -4.64
N ALA A 905 24.71 -17.66 -4.92
CA ALA A 905 26.04 -17.90 -4.40
C ALA A 905 26.64 -16.64 -3.79
N LYS A 906 27.34 -16.80 -2.68
CA LYS A 906 28.12 -15.78 -2.01
C LYS A 906 29.61 -16.11 -2.13
N LEU A 907 30.39 -15.16 -2.63
CA LEU A 907 31.83 -15.21 -2.61
C LEU A 907 32.31 -14.25 -1.52
N SER A 908 33.13 -14.71 -0.61
CA SER A 908 33.76 -13.86 0.42
C SER A 908 35.27 -14.04 0.43
N TRP A 909 35.97 -12.91 0.55
CA TRP A 909 37.43 -12.86 0.59
C TRP A 909 37.90 -11.81 1.58
N ASN A 910 38.67 -12.22 2.56
CA ASN A 910 39.25 -11.36 3.58
C ASN A 910 40.71 -10.95 3.27
N PHE A 911 41.18 -11.15 2.03
CA PHE A 911 42.51 -10.86 1.50
C PHE A 911 43.69 -11.64 2.15
N VAL A 912 43.42 -12.43 3.18
CA VAL A 912 44.41 -13.27 3.89
C VAL A 912 44.18 -14.74 3.60
N ASP A 913 42.93 -15.17 3.71
CA ASP A 913 42.51 -16.56 3.49
C ASP A 913 42.10 -16.82 2.02
N PRO A 914 42.06 -18.09 1.58
CA PRO A 914 41.54 -18.39 0.26
C PRO A 914 40.07 -17.98 0.11
N LEU A 915 39.71 -17.62 -1.13
CA LEU A 915 38.35 -17.27 -1.52
C LEU A 915 37.36 -18.35 -1.07
N ARG A 916 36.33 -17.95 -0.32
CA ARG A 916 35.26 -18.85 0.10
C ARG A 916 34.06 -18.69 -0.81
N VAL A 917 33.49 -19.81 -1.23
CA VAL A 917 32.26 -19.87 -2.02
C VAL A 917 31.21 -20.58 -1.19
N GLU A 918 30.11 -19.93 -0.94
CA GLU A 918 29.02 -20.44 -0.12
C GLU A 918 27.71 -20.37 -0.91
N PHE A 919 26.81 -21.30 -0.67
CA PHE A 919 25.45 -21.20 -1.16
C PHE A 919 24.73 -20.10 -0.39
N ALA A 920 24.11 -19.16 -1.11
CA ALA A 920 23.38 -18.06 -0.52
C ALA A 920 21.88 -18.31 -0.63
N PHE A 921 21.21 -18.17 0.49
CA PHE A 921 19.76 -18.24 0.59
C PHE A 921 19.28 -17.02 1.37
N SER A 922 18.27 -16.32 0.84
CA SER A 922 17.63 -15.20 1.53
C SER A 922 16.13 -15.33 1.44
N LEU A 923 15.45 -15.00 2.53
CA LEU A 923 14.00 -14.78 2.57
C LEU A 923 13.79 -13.27 2.61
N LYS A 924 12.90 -12.76 1.76
CA LYS A 924 12.55 -11.34 1.69
C LYS A 924 11.05 -11.15 1.82
#